data_4e95c1770c1c75a9745fc134f4585fbd
#
_entry.id   4e95c1770c1c75a9745fc134f4585fbd
#
_cell.length_a   1.000
_cell.length_b   1.000
_cell.length_c   1.000
_cell.angle_alpha   90.00
_cell.angle_beta   90.00
_cell.angle_gamma   90.00
#
_symmetry.space_group_name_H-M   'P 1'
#
loop_
_entity.id
_entity.type
_entity.pdbx_description
1 polymer ?
#
loop_
_entity_poly.entity_id
_entity_poly.type
_entity_poly.pdbx_seq_one_letter_code
_entity_poly.pdbx_strand_id
1 'polypeptide(L)'
;MQHFFKNKKSLFFLFGLCAISIWLYSFKQKNEFNYTKSEGLIQYVDPLIGSDLHGHVFVGTSTPFGMVQLGPTNIYKGWDWCSGYHYSDSVLIGFSHTHLNGTGGSDLGDILVMPYTGKVRSERGSQKDISNGYASYYSHKNEIARPEYYSLLLSSYNIKAELTSSDRVGFHKYTFRKGEQANVIVDLKEGINDKATETYIKQVDEYTIEGYRFSKGWSTHKYFFVMKSKTPIKTLSLFDDNEKKEGRELTANFVKGVMSFGDQATEVMFKVGISSVSCANAAEHIRLEINDWDFGRVVKENRKRWNDELSKVVVETKNDAYKRVFYTAFYHTMINPSLYCDYNGEYRSHNDSVYVANWKNYTVLSLWDTYRALNPLMTILQQEKVDDLINTMLAIFDHDGKLPIWHLAGWETNLMPGCSAIPIVADACMKGFSGFSHERAFNAMKMSATNPKQRSMPYVLEMGYIPCDKVPEATSLAMEYAVDDWGVSAVAKKMNKMEDYEYFLKRSKYYKTYFDKSINFIRPRNNDGSWRAPYDPALAIHGLRGDFCEGNGWQYTFFVPQDPHGLIELFGGDDIFVKKLDEFFINNSAMGKEASKDISGLIGQYAHGNEPSHHIAYMYPYAGQQWKTAEKTRFIMDNFYTDKPDGMIGNEDCGQMSAWYMLSSFGFYPVNPSQGIYVFGSPHFDKVTLNLPKGKKFVVEAVNNSMKNIYIQSVRLNGKDYPKSFISHVDIIKGGTLKFIMGDKPNKNFGLLKQNRPS
;
A
#
# COMPACT_ATOMS: atom_id res chain seq x y z
N MET A 1 -34.61 -37.43 68.97
CA MET A 1 -34.46 -36.18 68.19
C MET A 1 -32.97 -35.74 68.19
N GLN A 2 -32.03 -36.68 68.01
CA GLN A 2 -30.55 -36.37 67.98
C GLN A 2 -29.79 -36.96 66.78
N HIS A 3 -30.49 -37.42 65.76
CA HIS A 3 -29.83 -38.04 64.61
C HIS A 3 -29.99 -37.24 63.30
N PHE A 4 -30.58 -36.03 63.34
CA PHE A 4 -30.85 -35.24 62.13
C PHE A 4 -29.84 -34.06 61.85
N PHE A 5 -28.88 -33.82 62.73
CA PHE A 5 -27.94 -32.68 62.59
C PHE A 5 -26.53 -33.02 62.06
N LYS A 6 -26.19 -34.28 61.83
CA LYS A 6 -24.85 -34.65 61.29
C LYS A 6 -24.73 -34.53 59.76
N ASN A 7 -25.83 -34.56 59.01
CA ASN A 7 -25.77 -34.54 57.55
C ASN A 7 -25.74 -33.12 56.88
N LYS A 8 -26.05 -32.07 57.63
CA LYS A 8 -26.08 -30.69 57.08
C LYS A 8 -24.67 -30.13 56.87
N LYS A 9 -23.68 -30.44 57.71
CA LYS A 9 -22.30 -29.97 57.55
C LYS A 9 -21.57 -30.59 56.37
N SER A 10 -21.81 -31.87 56.06
CA SER A 10 -21.24 -32.56 54.91
C SER A 10 -21.85 -32.06 53.56
N LEU A 11 -23.14 -31.70 53.56
CA LEU A 11 -23.79 -31.13 52.40
C LEU A 11 -23.31 -29.72 52.06
N PHE A 12 -23.06 -28.90 53.08
CA PHE A 12 -22.49 -27.55 52.89
C PHE A 12 -21.02 -27.59 52.39
N PHE A 13 -20.23 -28.61 52.83
CA PHE A 13 -18.84 -28.80 52.37
C PHE A 13 -18.80 -29.27 50.92
N LEU A 14 -19.71 -30.15 50.48
CA LEU A 14 -19.84 -30.58 49.08
C LEU A 14 -20.34 -29.47 48.20
N PHE A 15 -21.32 -28.66 48.60
CA PHE A 15 -21.79 -27.49 47.86
C PHE A 15 -20.71 -26.40 47.77
N GLY A 16 -19.92 -26.20 48.82
CA GLY A 16 -18.77 -25.25 48.78
C GLY A 16 -17.69 -25.69 47.84
N LEU A 17 -17.32 -27.00 47.82
CA LEU A 17 -16.35 -27.53 46.87
C LEU A 17 -16.84 -27.54 45.42
N CYS A 18 -18.12 -27.84 45.13
CA CYS A 18 -18.73 -27.69 43.83
C CYS A 18 -18.81 -26.22 43.39
N ALA A 19 -19.16 -25.30 44.27
CA ALA A 19 -19.20 -23.85 43.96
C ALA A 19 -17.80 -23.28 43.65
N ILE A 20 -16.78 -23.69 44.42
CA ILE A 20 -15.37 -23.32 44.19
C ILE A 20 -14.87 -23.96 42.90
N SER A 21 -15.21 -25.20 42.57
CA SER A 21 -14.84 -25.87 41.35
C SER A 21 -15.55 -25.25 40.13
N ILE A 22 -16.81 -24.87 40.24
CA ILE A 22 -17.55 -24.15 39.19
C ILE A 22 -17.01 -22.72 39.04
N TRP A 23 -16.64 -22.05 40.14
CA TRP A 23 -16.03 -20.72 40.13
C TRP A 23 -14.62 -20.76 39.50
N LEU A 24 -13.77 -21.74 39.86
CA LEU A 24 -12.47 -21.98 39.25
C LEU A 24 -12.58 -22.42 37.79
N TYR A 25 -13.59 -23.22 37.43
CA TYR A 25 -13.88 -23.58 36.03
C TYR A 25 -14.38 -22.37 35.23
N SER A 26 -15.26 -21.55 35.80
CA SER A 26 -15.70 -20.28 35.18
C SER A 26 -14.56 -19.25 35.10
N PHE A 27 -13.62 -19.25 36.06
CA PHE A 27 -12.44 -18.37 35.99
C PHE A 27 -11.42 -18.86 34.95
N LYS A 28 -11.28 -20.21 34.75
CA LYS A 28 -10.45 -20.78 33.71
C LYS A 28 -11.04 -20.57 32.32
N GLN A 29 -12.37 -20.60 32.16
CA GLN A 29 -13.02 -20.26 30.88
C GLN A 29 -13.01 -18.76 30.57
N LYS A 30 -12.79 -17.87 31.56
CA LYS A 30 -12.76 -16.42 31.32
C LYS A 30 -11.49 -15.90 30.64
N ASN A 31 -10.49 -16.73 30.41
CA ASN A 31 -9.20 -16.32 29.81
C ASN A 31 -8.91 -16.91 28.43
N GLU A 32 -9.83 -17.70 27.84
CA GLU A 32 -9.68 -18.08 26.44
C GLU A 32 -10.21 -16.95 25.54
N PHE A 33 -9.30 -16.31 24.80
CA PHE A 33 -9.68 -15.35 23.78
C PHE A 33 -10.41 -16.10 22.64
N ASN A 34 -11.71 -15.85 22.52
CA ASN A 34 -12.51 -16.27 21.39
C ASN A 34 -12.83 -15.02 20.55
N TYR A 35 -12.29 -14.98 19.34
CA TYR A 35 -12.63 -13.92 18.40
C TYR A 35 -14.09 -14.06 17.97
N THR A 36 -14.94 -13.13 18.38
CA THR A 36 -16.38 -13.20 18.10
C THR A 36 -16.79 -12.30 16.94
N LYS A 37 -16.39 -11.05 16.96
CA LYS A 37 -16.67 -10.05 15.90
C LYS A 37 -15.86 -8.79 16.13
N SER A 38 -15.46 -8.11 15.05
CA SER A 38 -14.92 -6.74 15.11
C SER A 38 -16.03 -5.75 15.48
N GLU A 39 -15.68 -4.71 16.25
CA GLU A 39 -16.56 -3.63 16.63
C GLU A 39 -16.01 -2.29 16.13
N GLY A 40 -16.90 -1.32 15.87
CA GLY A 40 -16.52 -0.04 15.29
C GLY A 40 -16.41 -0.08 13.76
N LEU A 41 -15.68 0.84 13.17
CA LEU A 41 -15.57 0.94 11.70
C LEU A 41 -14.76 -0.20 11.07
N ILE A 42 -13.85 -0.78 11.83
CA ILE A 42 -13.04 -1.93 11.40
C ILE A 42 -13.90 -3.15 11.00
N GLN A 43 -15.16 -3.25 11.48
CA GLN A 43 -16.06 -4.32 11.04
C GLN A 43 -16.35 -4.33 9.54
N TYR A 44 -16.19 -3.18 8.88
CA TYR A 44 -16.36 -3.02 7.43
C TYR A 44 -15.08 -3.32 6.64
N VAL A 45 -13.93 -3.47 7.29
CA VAL A 45 -12.68 -3.80 6.60
C VAL A 45 -12.65 -5.30 6.30
N ASP A 46 -12.41 -5.63 5.04
CA ASP A 46 -12.21 -7.01 4.58
C ASP A 46 -10.90 -7.12 3.80
N PRO A 47 -9.79 -7.57 4.44
CA PRO A 47 -8.50 -7.71 3.78
C PRO A 47 -8.48 -8.67 2.58
N LEU A 48 -9.53 -9.45 2.37
CA LEU A 48 -9.65 -10.33 1.20
C LEU A 48 -10.07 -9.59 -0.08
N ILE A 49 -10.62 -8.37 0.01
CA ILE A 49 -10.95 -7.57 -1.18
C ILE A 49 -9.67 -7.18 -1.92
N GLY A 50 -9.54 -7.60 -3.18
CA GLY A 50 -8.36 -7.40 -4.02
C GLY A 50 -7.29 -8.51 -3.91
N SER A 51 -7.56 -9.60 -3.17
CA SER A 51 -6.63 -10.73 -3.03
C SER A 51 -6.77 -11.80 -4.12
N ASP A 52 -7.72 -11.65 -5.03
CA ASP A 52 -7.90 -12.48 -6.22
C ASP A 52 -7.60 -11.67 -7.47
N LEU A 53 -7.42 -12.33 -8.61
CA LEU A 53 -7.00 -11.74 -9.88
C LEU A 53 -5.72 -10.89 -9.73
N HIS A 54 -5.78 -9.59 -10.01
CA HIS A 54 -4.62 -8.70 -10.16
C HIS A 54 -4.52 -7.61 -9.08
N GLY A 55 -5.25 -7.71 -7.97
CA GLY A 55 -5.17 -6.69 -6.91
C GLY A 55 -3.90 -6.76 -6.07
N HIS A 56 -3.30 -7.94 -5.93
CA HIS A 56 -2.04 -8.23 -5.21
C HIS A 56 -1.97 -7.70 -3.78
N VAL A 57 -3.13 -7.57 -3.11
CA VAL A 57 -3.18 -7.00 -1.76
C VAL A 57 -2.61 -7.94 -0.71
N PHE A 58 -2.05 -7.35 0.34
CA PHE A 58 -1.64 -8.07 1.54
C PHE A 58 -2.86 -8.63 2.30
N VAL A 59 -2.78 -9.90 2.67
CA VAL A 59 -3.74 -10.56 3.57
C VAL A 59 -3.02 -10.95 4.85
N GLY A 60 -3.56 -10.56 6.00
CA GLY A 60 -2.97 -10.86 7.30
C GLY A 60 -3.33 -9.82 8.35
N THR A 61 -2.50 -9.72 9.38
CA THR A 61 -2.62 -8.72 10.44
C THR A 61 -1.44 -7.76 10.44
N SER A 62 -1.72 -6.49 10.64
CA SER A 62 -0.74 -5.41 10.80
C SER A 62 -1.29 -4.33 11.71
N THR A 63 -0.48 -3.36 12.09
CA THR A 63 -0.96 -2.08 12.62
C THR A 63 -0.92 -1.03 11.51
N PRO A 64 -1.64 0.10 11.62
CA PRO A 64 -1.52 1.18 10.65
C PRO A 64 -0.06 1.61 10.48
N PHE A 65 0.46 1.50 9.25
CA PHE A 65 1.86 1.82 8.89
C PHE A 65 2.93 1.00 9.65
N GLY A 66 2.60 -0.16 10.19
CA GLY A 66 3.52 -0.99 10.98
C GLY A 66 4.66 -1.59 10.15
N MET A 67 5.78 -1.93 10.81
CA MET A 67 6.89 -2.66 10.19
C MET A 67 6.51 -4.12 9.90
N VAL A 68 5.68 -4.72 10.74
CA VAL A 68 5.22 -6.11 10.60
C VAL A 68 3.94 -6.17 9.79
N GLN A 69 3.98 -6.89 8.67
CA GLN A 69 2.83 -7.39 7.93
C GLN A 69 2.84 -8.92 8.09
N LEU A 70 2.14 -9.43 9.11
CA LEU A 70 2.12 -10.85 9.45
C LEU A 70 0.96 -11.54 8.76
N GLY A 71 1.26 -12.37 7.78
CA GLY A 71 0.22 -13.02 6.99
C GLY A 71 0.61 -14.37 6.38
N PRO A 72 -0.39 -15.05 5.79
CA PRO A 72 -0.19 -16.31 5.10
C PRO A 72 0.67 -16.14 3.86
N THR A 73 1.53 -17.12 3.60
CA THR A 73 2.37 -17.21 2.41
C THR A 73 2.09 -18.49 1.65
N ASN A 74 1.69 -18.37 0.38
CA ASN A 74 1.50 -19.48 -0.54
C ASN A 74 2.81 -19.81 -1.27
N ILE A 75 2.84 -20.91 -2.02
CA ILE A 75 3.92 -21.18 -2.97
C ILE A 75 3.82 -20.17 -4.10
N TYR A 76 4.90 -19.41 -4.35
CA TYR A 76 4.94 -18.45 -5.46
C TYR A 76 4.71 -19.13 -6.81
N LYS A 77 3.76 -18.63 -7.60
CA LYS A 77 3.36 -19.18 -8.91
C LYS A 77 3.44 -18.16 -10.06
N GLY A 78 4.02 -17.00 -9.79
CA GLY A 78 4.15 -15.93 -10.78
C GLY A 78 3.45 -14.64 -10.33
N TRP A 79 3.19 -13.77 -11.29
CA TRP A 79 2.83 -12.38 -11.09
C TRP A 79 1.67 -12.14 -10.10
N ASP A 80 0.60 -12.93 -10.15
CA ASP A 80 -0.56 -12.75 -9.26
C ASP A 80 -0.27 -13.13 -7.78
N TRP A 81 0.92 -13.72 -7.49
CA TRP A 81 1.37 -14.04 -6.13
C TRP A 81 2.37 -13.02 -5.55
N CYS A 82 2.43 -11.79 -6.07
CA CYS A 82 3.40 -10.76 -5.65
C CYS A 82 3.33 -10.42 -4.16
N SER A 83 2.16 -10.46 -3.53
CA SER A 83 2.01 -10.26 -2.08
C SER A 83 2.23 -11.52 -1.22
N GLY A 84 2.58 -12.66 -1.85
CA GLY A 84 2.76 -13.95 -1.17
C GLY A 84 1.48 -14.72 -0.91
N TYR A 85 0.30 -14.13 -1.07
CA TYR A 85 -1.02 -14.75 -0.95
C TYR A 85 -1.84 -14.50 -2.20
N HIS A 86 -2.61 -15.51 -2.63
CA HIS A 86 -3.61 -15.34 -3.67
C HIS A 86 -4.86 -16.15 -3.31
N TYR A 87 -6.05 -15.52 -3.39
CA TYR A 87 -7.31 -16.12 -2.93
C TYR A 87 -7.66 -17.45 -3.61
N SER A 88 -7.26 -17.65 -4.85
CA SER A 88 -7.51 -18.93 -5.56
C SER A 88 -6.65 -20.10 -5.06
N ASP A 89 -5.66 -19.86 -4.18
CA ASP A 89 -4.78 -20.90 -3.67
C ASP A 89 -5.41 -21.69 -2.53
N SER A 90 -4.93 -22.90 -2.34
CA SER A 90 -5.36 -23.81 -1.26
C SER A 90 -4.18 -24.47 -0.52
N VAL A 91 -2.94 -24.04 -0.83
CA VAL A 91 -1.70 -24.53 -0.19
C VAL A 91 -0.98 -23.39 0.51
N LEU A 92 -0.74 -23.54 1.80
CA LEU A 92 0.01 -22.62 2.63
C LEU A 92 1.37 -23.22 2.98
N ILE A 93 2.43 -22.42 2.90
CA ILE A 93 3.78 -22.81 3.35
C ILE A 93 4.15 -22.22 4.71
N GLY A 94 3.42 -21.23 5.20
CA GLY A 94 3.64 -20.63 6.50
C GLY A 94 3.13 -19.20 6.60
N PHE A 95 3.60 -18.51 7.64
CA PHE A 95 3.26 -17.12 7.95
C PHE A 95 4.54 -16.29 7.98
N SER A 96 4.67 -15.34 7.06
CA SER A 96 5.82 -14.42 6.98
C SER A 96 5.51 -13.10 7.67
N HIS A 97 6.57 -12.34 8.03
CA HIS A 97 6.44 -11.10 8.81
C HIS A 97 6.54 -9.84 7.99
N THR A 98 6.95 -9.95 6.71
CA THR A 98 7.07 -8.83 5.77
C THR A 98 6.34 -9.17 4.47
N HIS A 99 5.55 -8.23 3.95
CA HIS A 99 4.83 -8.38 2.69
C HIS A 99 4.73 -7.06 1.96
N LEU A 100 4.70 -7.11 0.62
CA LEU A 100 4.28 -6.00 -0.21
C LEU A 100 2.74 -5.97 -0.31
N ASN A 101 2.18 -4.81 -0.63
CA ASN A 101 0.74 -4.64 -0.83
C ASN A 101 0.48 -4.01 -2.20
N GLY A 102 -0.09 -4.80 -3.11
CA GLY A 102 -0.59 -4.33 -4.39
C GLY A 102 0.44 -4.16 -5.50
N THR A 103 1.71 -4.49 -5.30
CA THR A 103 2.77 -4.24 -6.29
C THR A 103 2.76 -5.24 -7.44
N GLY A 104 3.17 -4.79 -8.64
CA GLY A 104 3.42 -5.67 -9.79
C GLY A 104 4.75 -6.45 -9.70
N GLY A 105 5.58 -6.20 -8.69
CA GLY A 105 6.81 -6.92 -8.38
C GLY A 105 6.71 -7.69 -7.08
N SER A 106 7.47 -8.78 -6.96
CA SER A 106 7.50 -9.65 -5.79
C SER A 106 8.82 -9.55 -5.05
N ASP A 107 8.77 -9.40 -3.75
CA ASP A 107 9.93 -9.37 -2.83
C ASP A 107 9.44 -9.59 -1.39
N LEU A 108 10.35 -9.60 -0.42
CA LEU A 108 10.08 -9.80 1.00
C LEU A 108 9.61 -11.24 1.34
N GLY A 109 8.67 -11.40 2.28
CA GLY A 109 8.28 -12.71 2.79
C GLY A 109 9.23 -13.23 3.85
N ASP A 110 9.93 -12.33 4.56
CA ASP A 110 10.96 -12.68 5.52
C ASP A 110 10.40 -13.35 6.77
N ILE A 111 11.24 -14.23 7.34
CA ILE A 111 11.01 -14.95 8.60
C ILE A 111 9.70 -15.75 8.53
N LEU A 112 9.71 -16.75 7.64
CA LEU A 112 8.59 -17.69 7.49
C LEU A 112 8.53 -18.65 8.67
N VAL A 113 7.34 -18.77 9.29
CA VAL A 113 7.07 -19.66 10.43
C VAL A 113 5.89 -20.57 10.11
N MET A 114 6.05 -21.91 10.27
CA MET A 114 4.99 -22.87 9.99
C MET A 114 4.86 -23.91 11.09
N PRO A 115 3.69 -24.05 11.75
CA PRO A 115 3.40 -25.14 12.66
C PRO A 115 2.96 -26.40 11.89
N TYR A 116 3.41 -27.57 12.35
CA TYR A 116 2.99 -28.86 11.80
C TYR A 116 3.13 -29.98 12.85
N THR A 117 2.57 -31.17 12.58
CA THR A 117 2.67 -32.34 13.49
C THR A 117 3.45 -33.48 12.89
N GLY A 118 3.96 -34.38 13.76
CA GLY A 118 4.59 -35.62 13.38
C GLY A 118 6.12 -35.57 13.33
N LYS A 119 6.74 -36.27 12.37
CA LYS A 119 8.20 -36.33 12.25
C LYS A 119 8.79 -34.97 11.88
N VAL A 120 10.01 -34.71 12.34
CA VAL A 120 10.79 -33.51 11.92
C VAL A 120 10.98 -33.54 10.40
N ARG A 121 10.62 -32.44 9.75
CA ARG A 121 10.71 -32.21 8.30
C ARG A 121 11.32 -30.86 8.04
N SER A 122 12.21 -30.77 7.06
CA SER A 122 12.81 -29.53 6.58
C SER A 122 12.32 -29.15 5.17
N GLU A 123 11.77 -30.11 4.43
CA GLU A 123 11.22 -29.84 3.10
C GLU A 123 9.85 -29.18 3.18
N ARG A 124 9.62 -28.20 2.30
CA ARG A 124 8.35 -27.51 2.18
C ARG A 124 7.26 -28.38 1.55
N GLY A 125 7.64 -29.23 0.62
CA GLY A 125 6.74 -29.87 -0.34
C GLY A 125 6.60 -29.02 -1.61
N SER A 126 5.88 -29.57 -2.57
CA SER A 126 5.64 -28.88 -3.86
C SER A 126 4.16 -28.62 -4.05
N GLN A 127 3.82 -27.74 -5.01
CA GLN A 127 2.44 -27.49 -5.42
C GLN A 127 1.65 -28.75 -5.78
N LYS A 128 2.34 -29.74 -6.37
CA LYS A 128 1.72 -31.00 -6.83
C LYS A 128 1.60 -32.03 -5.70
N ASP A 129 2.51 -32.00 -4.74
CA ASP A 129 2.56 -32.96 -3.63
C ASP A 129 3.22 -32.32 -2.40
N ILE A 130 2.42 -32.11 -1.35
CA ILE A 130 2.88 -31.62 -0.05
C ILE A 130 3.04 -32.73 0.99
N SER A 131 2.78 -34.00 0.65
CA SER A 131 2.70 -35.13 1.63
C SER A 131 4.00 -35.36 2.40
N ASN A 132 5.15 -35.08 1.79
CA ASN A 132 6.46 -35.22 2.39
C ASN A 132 7.00 -33.92 3.02
N GLY A 133 6.29 -32.82 2.84
CA GLY A 133 6.68 -31.50 3.32
C GLY A 133 5.98 -31.05 4.59
N TYR A 134 6.32 -29.83 5.03
CA TYR A 134 5.65 -29.17 6.15
C TYR A 134 4.46 -28.30 5.71
N ALA A 135 4.26 -28.02 4.40
CA ALA A 135 3.13 -27.24 3.90
C ALA A 135 1.77 -27.88 4.25
N SER A 136 0.72 -27.08 4.25
CA SER A 136 -0.64 -27.55 4.58
C SER A 136 -1.66 -27.10 3.55
N TYR A 137 -2.66 -27.92 3.30
CA TYR A 137 -3.90 -27.48 2.68
C TYR A 137 -4.71 -26.61 3.64
N TYR A 138 -5.50 -25.69 3.09
CA TYR A 138 -6.46 -24.87 3.84
C TYR A 138 -7.72 -24.58 3.01
N SER A 139 -8.71 -23.96 3.66
CA SER A 139 -9.95 -23.54 3.02
C SER A 139 -10.44 -22.22 3.60
N HIS A 140 -10.90 -21.32 2.74
CA HIS A 140 -11.49 -20.03 3.14
C HIS A 140 -12.71 -20.15 4.06
N LYS A 141 -13.37 -21.33 4.09
CA LYS A 141 -14.45 -21.59 5.04
C LYS A 141 -14.00 -21.54 6.51
N ASN A 142 -12.72 -21.75 6.75
CA ASN A 142 -12.09 -21.77 8.06
C ASN A 142 -11.02 -20.67 8.19
N GLU A 143 -11.14 -19.62 7.40
CA GLU A 143 -10.25 -18.45 7.39
C GLU A 143 -10.99 -17.23 7.95
N ILE A 144 -10.33 -16.47 8.81
CA ILE A 144 -10.76 -15.17 9.28
C ILE A 144 -9.62 -14.18 9.00
N ALA A 145 -9.85 -13.25 8.10
CA ALA A 145 -8.92 -12.16 7.80
C ALA A 145 -9.51 -10.83 8.31
N ARG A 146 -8.82 -10.19 9.26
CA ARG A 146 -9.13 -8.87 9.82
C ARG A 146 -7.82 -8.12 10.05
N PRO A 147 -7.80 -6.81 9.99
CA PRO A 147 -6.56 -6.05 10.20
C PRO A 147 -5.85 -6.37 11.53
N GLU A 148 -6.62 -6.57 12.58
CA GLU A 148 -6.13 -6.84 13.94
C GLU A 148 -5.95 -8.32 14.28
N TYR A 149 -6.48 -9.22 13.44
CA TYR A 149 -6.54 -10.66 13.74
C TYR A 149 -6.65 -11.49 12.48
N TYR A 150 -5.78 -12.47 12.36
CA TYR A 150 -5.88 -13.49 11.30
C TYR A 150 -5.99 -14.87 11.91
N SER A 151 -6.81 -15.76 11.38
CA SER A 151 -6.80 -17.16 11.76
C SER A 151 -7.13 -18.10 10.61
N LEU A 152 -6.55 -19.29 10.66
CA LEU A 152 -6.69 -20.31 9.64
C LEU A 152 -6.62 -21.71 10.27
N LEU A 153 -7.41 -22.65 9.74
CA LEU A 153 -7.25 -24.07 10.04
C LEU A 153 -6.32 -24.72 9.01
N LEU A 154 -5.17 -25.19 9.47
CA LEU A 154 -4.23 -26.00 8.69
C LEU A 154 -4.77 -27.42 8.57
N SER A 155 -5.44 -27.73 7.45
CA SER A 155 -6.24 -28.94 7.30
C SER A 155 -5.42 -30.23 7.33
N SER A 156 -4.16 -30.20 6.83
CA SER A 156 -3.26 -31.36 6.83
C SER A 156 -2.87 -31.81 8.25
N TYR A 157 -2.89 -30.92 9.23
CA TYR A 157 -2.44 -31.16 10.60
C TYR A 157 -3.53 -30.92 11.64
N ASN A 158 -4.68 -30.39 11.20
CA ASN A 158 -5.75 -29.96 12.08
C ASN A 158 -5.26 -29.00 13.20
N ILE A 159 -4.39 -28.05 12.82
CA ILE A 159 -3.87 -27.02 13.70
C ILE A 159 -4.65 -25.73 13.44
N LYS A 160 -5.18 -25.09 14.49
CA LYS A 160 -5.69 -23.72 14.40
C LYS A 160 -4.51 -22.77 14.61
N ALA A 161 -4.21 -21.97 13.58
CA ALA A 161 -3.27 -20.87 13.67
C ALA A 161 -4.06 -19.57 13.90
N GLU A 162 -3.60 -18.75 14.86
CA GLU A 162 -4.14 -17.43 15.19
C GLU A 162 -2.99 -16.44 15.26
N LEU A 163 -3.14 -15.26 14.61
CA LEU A 163 -2.10 -14.24 14.49
C LEU A 163 -2.64 -12.87 14.88
N THR A 164 -1.79 -12.08 15.50
CA THR A 164 -1.97 -10.63 15.70
C THR A 164 -0.60 -9.95 15.69
N SER A 165 -0.55 -8.62 15.72
CA SER A 165 0.71 -7.89 15.66
C SER A 165 0.68 -6.58 16.44
N SER A 166 1.86 -6.07 16.76
CA SER A 166 2.14 -4.67 17.07
C SER A 166 2.96 -4.06 15.92
N ASP A 167 3.58 -2.89 16.12
CA ASP A 167 4.33 -2.21 15.05
C ASP A 167 5.51 -3.05 14.53
N ARG A 168 6.23 -3.74 15.44
CA ARG A 168 7.48 -4.46 15.13
C ARG A 168 7.50 -5.91 15.61
N VAL A 169 6.36 -6.39 16.16
CA VAL A 169 6.29 -7.75 16.72
C VAL A 169 5.09 -8.50 16.18
N GLY A 170 5.33 -9.65 15.56
CA GLY A 170 4.32 -10.64 15.25
C GLY A 170 4.00 -11.51 16.46
N PHE A 171 2.73 -11.81 16.71
CA PHE A 171 2.30 -12.67 17.81
C PHE A 171 1.49 -13.83 17.27
N HIS A 172 2.02 -15.06 17.42
CA HIS A 172 1.46 -16.29 16.94
C HIS A 172 0.89 -17.11 18.09
N LYS A 173 -0.24 -17.76 17.84
CA LYS A 173 -0.85 -18.75 18.73
C LYS A 173 -1.29 -19.96 17.91
N TYR A 174 -0.76 -21.13 18.24
CA TYR A 174 -1.05 -22.37 17.55
C TYR A 174 -1.69 -23.37 18.50
N THR A 175 -2.83 -23.93 18.12
CA THR A 175 -3.54 -24.95 18.89
C THR A 175 -3.36 -26.32 18.24
N PHE A 176 -2.74 -27.26 18.96
CA PHE A 176 -2.43 -28.60 18.53
C PHE A 176 -3.37 -29.62 19.19
N ARG A 177 -3.52 -30.80 18.58
CA ARG A 177 -4.16 -31.93 19.22
C ARG A 177 -3.21 -32.58 20.23
N LYS A 178 -3.74 -32.96 21.39
CA LYS A 178 -2.98 -33.72 22.39
C LYS A 178 -2.62 -35.11 21.85
N GLY A 179 -1.39 -35.54 22.09
CA GLY A 179 -0.86 -36.84 21.62
C GLY A 179 -0.17 -36.77 20.25
N GLU A 180 -0.17 -35.61 19.58
CA GLU A 180 0.57 -35.37 18.35
C GLU A 180 1.85 -34.58 18.64
N GLN A 181 2.97 -34.97 18.04
CA GLN A 181 4.25 -34.29 18.17
C GLN A 181 4.12 -32.89 17.55
N ALA A 182 4.12 -31.88 18.40
CA ALA A 182 4.04 -30.47 17.96
C ALA A 182 5.42 -29.96 17.51
N ASN A 183 5.49 -29.45 16.28
CA ASN A 183 6.68 -28.83 15.70
C ASN A 183 6.34 -27.49 15.10
N VAL A 184 7.34 -26.59 15.11
CA VAL A 184 7.29 -25.29 14.40
C VAL A 184 8.61 -25.10 13.67
N ILE A 185 8.56 -24.91 12.35
CA ILE A 185 9.73 -24.58 11.53
C ILE A 185 9.82 -23.08 11.34
N VAL A 186 11.03 -22.55 11.43
CA VAL A 186 11.45 -21.25 10.86
C VAL A 186 12.26 -21.57 9.62
N ASP A 187 11.76 -21.19 8.45
CA ASP A 187 12.42 -21.42 7.17
C ASP A 187 12.92 -20.09 6.60
N LEU A 188 14.25 -19.87 6.68
CA LEU A 188 14.88 -18.64 6.19
C LEU A 188 15.27 -18.73 4.71
N LYS A 189 15.09 -19.88 4.05
CA LYS A 189 15.24 -20.02 2.61
C LYS A 189 14.10 -19.33 1.86
N GLU A 190 12.87 -19.49 2.36
CA GLU A 190 11.67 -19.03 1.68
C GLU A 190 11.55 -17.50 1.75
N GLY A 191 11.08 -16.93 0.64
CA GLY A 191 10.70 -15.54 0.44
C GLY A 191 9.72 -15.47 -0.73
N ILE A 192 9.24 -14.27 -1.06
CA ILE A 192 8.31 -14.09 -2.18
C ILE A 192 9.11 -13.75 -3.43
N ASN A 193 9.65 -14.79 -4.11
CA ASN A 193 10.45 -14.69 -5.34
C ASN A 193 11.81 -13.96 -5.18
N ASP A 194 12.26 -13.72 -3.97
CA ASP A 194 13.61 -13.28 -3.68
C ASP A 194 14.50 -14.50 -3.31
N LYS A 195 15.79 -14.28 -3.15
CA LYS A 195 16.75 -15.34 -2.82
C LYS A 195 17.52 -14.97 -1.55
N ALA A 196 17.46 -15.83 -0.55
CA ALA A 196 18.32 -15.75 0.61
C ALA A 196 19.80 -15.85 0.16
N THR A 197 20.65 -14.99 0.69
CA THR A 197 22.08 -14.93 0.39
C THR A 197 22.95 -15.40 1.56
N GLU A 198 22.49 -15.11 2.78
CA GLU A 198 23.05 -15.59 4.03
C GLU A 198 21.95 -15.63 5.08
N THR A 199 21.92 -16.69 5.85
CA THR A 199 20.92 -16.90 6.93
C THR A 199 21.58 -17.47 8.17
N TYR A 200 20.99 -17.15 9.32
CA TYR A 200 21.52 -17.58 10.63
C TYR A 200 20.40 -17.87 11.60
N ILE A 201 20.54 -18.96 12.35
CA ILE A 201 19.68 -19.29 13.52
C ILE A 201 20.59 -19.74 14.67
N LYS A 202 20.27 -19.24 15.89
CA LYS A 202 20.90 -19.66 17.15
C LYS A 202 19.82 -19.87 18.23
N GLN A 203 19.94 -20.96 18.97
CA GLN A 203 19.21 -21.14 20.21
C GLN A 203 19.93 -20.45 21.37
N VAL A 204 19.35 -19.36 21.88
CA VAL A 204 19.90 -18.57 22.99
C VAL A 204 19.67 -19.27 24.31
N ASP A 205 18.44 -19.69 24.56
CA ASP A 205 18.01 -20.44 25.74
C ASP A 205 16.88 -21.44 25.38
N GLU A 206 16.24 -22.05 26.37
CA GLU A 206 15.16 -23.01 26.17
C GLU A 206 13.85 -22.40 25.63
N TYR A 207 13.72 -21.05 25.61
CA TYR A 207 12.54 -20.33 25.14
C TYR A 207 12.83 -19.44 23.93
N THR A 208 14.11 -19.24 23.57
CA THR A 208 14.50 -18.16 22.66
C THR A 208 15.39 -18.68 21.54
N ILE A 209 15.03 -18.35 20.31
CA ILE A 209 15.91 -18.37 19.16
C ILE A 209 16.08 -16.95 18.61
N GLU A 210 17.25 -16.68 18.02
CA GLU A 210 17.55 -15.46 17.28
C GLU A 210 18.17 -15.80 15.94
N GLY A 211 18.14 -14.86 15.01
CA GLY A 211 18.74 -15.07 13.72
C GLY A 211 18.56 -13.90 12.77
N TYR A 212 18.93 -14.13 11.52
CA TYR A 212 18.74 -13.17 10.45
C TYR A 212 18.56 -13.85 9.09
N ARG A 213 17.94 -13.11 8.18
CA ARG A 213 17.82 -13.41 6.76
C ARG A 213 18.33 -12.23 5.96
N PHE A 214 19.37 -12.45 5.17
CA PHE A 214 19.86 -11.52 4.15
C PHE A 214 19.41 -12.04 2.79
N SER A 215 18.84 -11.18 1.98
CA SER A 215 18.25 -11.60 0.71
C SER A 215 18.53 -10.61 -0.40
N LYS A 216 18.36 -11.11 -1.62
CA LYS A 216 18.47 -10.35 -2.85
C LYS A 216 17.36 -10.78 -3.80
N GLY A 217 16.56 -9.83 -4.17
CA GLY A 217 15.49 -9.93 -5.14
C GLY A 217 15.40 -8.64 -5.93
N TRP A 218 14.27 -8.02 -5.89
CA TRP A 218 14.03 -6.66 -6.35
C TRP A 218 14.81 -5.65 -5.52
N SER A 219 14.83 -5.86 -4.18
CA SER A 219 15.72 -5.17 -3.25
C SER A 219 16.88 -6.09 -2.80
N THR A 220 17.87 -5.47 -2.13
CA THR A 220 18.85 -6.19 -1.29
C THR A 220 18.63 -5.72 0.13
N HIS A 221 18.20 -6.63 1.01
CA HIS A 221 17.78 -6.25 2.35
C HIS A 221 18.22 -7.26 3.42
N LYS A 222 18.13 -6.82 4.68
CA LYS A 222 18.53 -7.57 5.86
C LYS A 222 17.48 -7.43 6.94
N TYR A 223 16.96 -8.55 7.41
CA TYR A 223 16.11 -8.61 8.59
C TYR A 223 16.70 -9.53 9.65
N PHE A 224 16.82 -8.99 10.86
CA PHE A 224 17.16 -9.70 12.08
C PHE A 224 15.89 -10.00 12.84
N PHE A 225 15.86 -11.11 13.58
CA PHE A 225 14.71 -11.48 14.39
C PHE A 225 15.11 -12.10 15.72
N VAL A 226 14.21 -11.96 16.68
CA VAL A 226 14.19 -12.75 17.91
C VAL A 226 12.80 -13.37 18.04
N MET A 227 12.76 -14.66 18.26
CA MET A 227 11.53 -15.41 18.47
C MET A 227 11.52 -15.99 19.89
N LYS A 228 10.58 -15.52 20.71
CA LYS A 228 10.36 -16.02 22.08
C LYS A 228 9.15 -16.92 22.14
N SER A 229 9.32 -18.13 22.70
CA SER A 229 8.25 -19.10 22.94
C SER A 229 7.73 -19.00 24.38
N LYS A 230 6.42 -19.19 24.57
CA LYS A 230 5.83 -19.37 25.89
C LYS A 230 6.11 -20.74 26.49
N THR A 231 6.26 -21.75 25.61
CA THR A 231 6.49 -23.16 25.97
C THR A 231 7.97 -23.48 25.72
N PRO A 232 8.65 -24.24 26.61
CA PRO A 232 10.05 -24.60 26.39
C PRO A 232 10.24 -25.41 25.11
N ILE A 233 11.27 -25.07 24.34
CA ILE A 233 11.73 -25.81 23.16
C ILE A 233 12.45 -27.07 23.65
N LYS A 234 11.89 -28.24 23.43
CA LYS A 234 12.53 -29.52 23.85
C LYS A 234 13.75 -29.83 23.01
N THR A 235 13.66 -29.63 21.69
CA THR A 235 14.77 -29.81 20.76
C THR A 235 14.71 -28.79 19.65
N LEU A 236 15.87 -28.32 19.21
CA LEU A 236 16.05 -27.57 17.98
C LEU A 236 16.86 -28.44 17.00
N SER A 237 16.30 -28.72 15.83
CA SER A 237 17.02 -29.37 14.73
C SER A 237 17.32 -28.32 13.64
N LEU A 238 18.60 -28.19 13.29
CA LEU A 238 19.07 -27.23 12.28
C LEU A 238 19.37 -27.94 10.95
N PHE A 239 19.11 -27.24 9.86
CA PHE A 239 19.33 -27.73 8.50
C PHE A 239 19.93 -26.62 7.65
N ASP A 240 20.86 -26.99 6.74
CA ASP A 240 21.19 -26.19 5.57
C ASP A 240 20.42 -26.78 4.39
N ASP A 241 19.40 -26.07 3.93
CA ASP A 241 18.32 -26.56 3.07
C ASP A 241 17.66 -27.80 3.67
N ASN A 242 18.01 -29.01 3.22
CA ASN A 242 17.45 -30.27 3.73
C ASN A 242 18.52 -31.16 4.41
N GLU A 243 19.76 -30.71 4.47
CA GLU A 243 20.85 -31.43 5.14
C GLU A 243 20.90 -31.06 6.62
N LYS A 244 20.65 -32.02 7.48
CA LYS A 244 20.70 -31.84 8.93
C LYS A 244 22.11 -31.49 9.39
N LYS A 245 22.23 -30.49 10.25
CA LYS A 245 23.48 -30.04 10.88
C LYS A 245 23.37 -30.19 12.40
N GLU A 246 24.49 -30.50 13.03
CA GLU A 246 24.56 -30.58 14.50
C GLU A 246 24.93 -29.22 15.10
N GLY A 247 24.50 -28.99 16.34
CA GLY A 247 24.80 -27.75 17.07
C GLY A 247 23.55 -26.98 17.51
N ARG A 248 23.79 -25.83 18.15
CA ARG A 248 22.76 -24.90 18.63
C ARG A 248 22.66 -23.64 17.77
N GLU A 249 23.60 -23.48 16.83
CA GLU A 249 23.63 -22.37 15.89
C GLU A 249 24.12 -22.83 14.53
N LEU A 250 23.69 -22.15 13.48
CA LEU A 250 24.10 -22.41 12.11
C LEU A 250 24.03 -21.14 11.28
N THR A 251 25.10 -20.88 10.53
CA THR A 251 25.14 -19.88 9.44
C THR A 251 25.33 -20.61 8.12
N ALA A 252 24.45 -20.39 7.17
CA ALA A 252 24.50 -20.94 5.82
C ALA A 252 23.63 -20.10 4.87
N ASN A 253 23.56 -20.51 3.60
CA ASN A 253 22.69 -19.80 2.65
C ASN A 253 21.19 -20.05 2.92
N PHE A 254 20.82 -21.24 3.42
CA PHE A 254 19.43 -21.68 3.50
C PHE A 254 19.11 -22.35 4.84
N VAL A 255 19.38 -21.66 5.95
CA VAL A 255 19.16 -22.20 7.28
C VAL A 255 17.66 -22.38 7.55
N LYS A 256 17.32 -23.54 8.08
CA LYS A 256 16.01 -23.87 8.64
C LYS A 256 16.17 -24.39 10.06
N GLY A 257 15.28 -23.96 10.95
CA GLY A 257 15.25 -24.40 12.34
C GLY A 257 13.90 -25.04 12.68
N VAL A 258 13.91 -26.31 13.09
CA VAL A 258 12.70 -26.98 13.56
C VAL A 258 12.73 -27.11 15.08
N MET A 259 11.82 -26.38 15.72
CA MET A 259 11.56 -26.46 17.17
C MET A 259 10.51 -27.52 17.45
N SER A 260 10.84 -28.48 18.32
CA SER A 260 9.90 -29.53 18.79
C SER A 260 9.47 -29.26 20.22
N PHE A 261 8.17 -29.39 20.51
CA PHE A 261 7.55 -29.12 21.83
C PHE A 261 7.02 -30.40 22.50
N GLY A 262 7.00 -31.51 21.77
CA GLY A 262 6.52 -32.80 22.25
C GLY A 262 5.03 -33.00 22.02
N ASP A 263 4.53 -34.17 22.41
CA ASP A 263 3.17 -34.64 22.16
C ASP A 263 2.14 -34.17 23.21
N GLN A 264 2.60 -33.55 24.30
CA GLN A 264 1.72 -33.00 25.34
C GLN A 264 1.42 -31.52 25.12
N ALA A 265 2.10 -30.83 24.18
CA ALA A 265 1.88 -29.43 23.88
C ALA A 265 0.58 -29.25 23.07
N THR A 266 -0.45 -28.69 23.69
CA THR A 266 -1.74 -28.39 23.04
C THR A 266 -1.86 -26.94 22.59
N GLU A 267 -1.04 -26.03 23.15
CA GLU A 267 -0.92 -24.63 22.76
C GLU A 267 0.56 -24.26 22.71
N VAL A 268 0.97 -23.62 21.62
CA VAL A 268 2.29 -23.02 21.47
C VAL A 268 2.12 -21.59 21.01
N MET A 269 2.73 -20.65 21.75
CA MET A 269 2.67 -19.22 21.43
C MET A 269 4.08 -18.68 21.21
N PHE A 270 4.20 -17.77 20.23
CA PHE A 270 5.44 -17.08 19.91
C PHE A 270 5.24 -15.60 19.76
N LYS A 271 6.24 -14.83 20.21
CA LYS A 271 6.44 -13.40 19.87
C LYS A 271 7.67 -13.31 19.00
N VAL A 272 7.53 -12.74 17.81
CA VAL A 272 8.62 -12.58 16.84
C VAL A 272 8.85 -11.08 16.62
N GLY A 273 9.90 -10.55 17.22
CA GLY A 273 10.37 -9.18 16.95
C GLY A 273 11.26 -9.18 15.72
N ILE A 274 11.12 -8.18 14.86
CA ILE A 274 11.99 -7.99 13.69
C ILE A 274 12.67 -6.63 13.73
N SER A 275 13.85 -6.52 13.11
CA SER A 275 14.64 -5.29 12.99
C SER A 275 15.50 -5.35 11.72
N SER A 276 15.71 -4.21 11.06
CA SER A 276 16.69 -4.11 9.97
C SER A 276 18.14 -3.96 10.47
N VAL A 277 18.34 -3.83 11.79
CA VAL A 277 19.63 -3.45 12.41
C VAL A 277 20.28 -4.60 13.15
N SER A 278 19.56 -5.20 14.14
CA SER A 278 20.16 -6.24 14.99
C SER A 278 19.13 -7.11 15.73
N CYS A 279 19.57 -8.32 16.14
CA CYS A 279 18.78 -9.16 17.04
C CYS A 279 18.52 -8.48 18.41
N ALA A 280 19.43 -7.66 18.90
CA ALA A 280 19.26 -6.93 20.15
C ALA A 280 18.08 -5.95 20.06
N ASN A 281 17.94 -5.21 18.97
CA ASN A 281 16.80 -4.32 18.72
C ASN A 281 15.50 -5.12 18.56
N ALA A 282 15.53 -6.25 17.85
CA ALA A 282 14.37 -7.13 17.71
C ALA A 282 13.89 -7.68 19.09
N ALA A 283 14.82 -8.05 19.97
CA ALA A 283 14.49 -8.46 21.35
C ALA A 283 13.85 -7.33 22.17
N GLU A 284 14.36 -6.11 22.01
CA GLU A 284 13.85 -4.94 22.71
C GLU A 284 12.45 -4.56 22.22
N HIS A 285 12.13 -4.74 20.94
CA HIS A 285 10.76 -4.58 20.42
C HIS A 285 9.78 -5.48 21.15
N ILE A 286 10.12 -6.77 21.34
CA ILE A 286 9.27 -7.69 22.11
C ILE A 286 9.05 -7.19 23.55
N ARG A 287 10.11 -6.69 24.21
CA ARG A 287 10.03 -6.19 25.57
C ARG A 287 9.14 -4.96 25.71
N LEU A 288 9.19 -4.06 24.72
CA LEU A 288 8.48 -2.78 24.76
C LEU A 288 7.04 -2.90 24.26
N GLU A 289 6.79 -3.67 23.21
CA GLU A 289 5.50 -3.68 22.53
C GLU A 289 4.58 -4.82 23.01
N ILE A 290 5.13 -6.02 23.28
CA ILE A 290 4.35 -7.19 23.74
C ILE A 290 5.10 -7.85 24.90
N ASN A 291 5.01 -7.29 26.11
CA ASN A 291 5.77 -7.76 27.28
C ASN A 291 5.13 -8.96 28.00
N ASP A 292 3.87 -9.29 27.76
CA ASP A 292 3.13 -10.41 28.34
C ASP A 292 2.63 -11.41 27.28
N TRP A 293 1.91 -12.46 27.72
CA TRP A 293 1.37 -13.50 26.86
C TRP A 293 -0.16 -13.39 26.67
N ASP A 294 -0.74 -12.21 26.90
CA ASP A 294 -2.16 -11.95 26.66
C ASP A 294 -2.43 -11.61 25.18
N PHE A 295 -2.66 -12.65 24.40
CA PHE A 295 -2.99 -12.53 22.96
C PHE A 295 -4.24 -11.66 22.74
N GLY A 296 -5.26 -11.82 23.61
CA GLY A 296 -6.51 -11.08 23.48
C GLY A 296 -6.34 -9.58 23.73
N ARG A 297 -5.44 -9.19 24.62
CA ARG A 297 -5.07 -7.78 24.87
C ARG A 297 -4.49 -7.16 23.59
N VAL A 298 -3.52 -7.83 22.96
CA VAL A 298 -2.86 -7.30 21.75
C VAL A 298 -3.87 -7.15 20.62
N VAL A 299 -4.77 -8.13 20.40
CA VAL A 299 -5.86 -8.01 19.41
C VAL A 299 -6.73 -6.78 19.69
N LYS A 300 -7.11 -6.53 20.96
CA LYS A 300 -7.96 -5.39 21.32
C LYS A 300 -7.25 -4.05 21.12
N GLU A 301 -5.97 -3.97 21.47
CA GLU A 301 -5.15 -2.77 21.27
C GLU A 301 -4.98 -2.44 19.80
N ASN A 302 -4.69 -3.45 18.98
CA ASN A 302 -4.58 -3.30 17.53
C ASN A 302 -5.94 -2.89 16.91
N ARG A 303 -7.05 -3.52 17.32
CA ARG A 303 -8.41 -3.13 16.93
C ARG A 303 -8.70 -1.66 17.24
N LYS A 304 -8.32 -1.21 18.43
CA LYS A 304 -8.50 0.19 18.81
C LYS A 304 -7.71 1.13 17.90
N ARG A 305 -6.45 0.83 17.62
CA ARG A 305 -5.59 1.63 16.74
C ARG A 305 -6.20 1.76 15.35
N TRP A 306 -6.68 0.66 14.76
CA TRP A 306 -7.36 0.69 13.47
C TRP A 306 -8.64 1.51 13.50
N ASN A 307 -9.49 1.36 14.53
CA ASN A 307 -10.69 2.16 14.66
C ASN A 307 -10.40 3.66 14.84
N ASP A 308 -9.34 4.01 15.57
CA ASP A 308 -8.91 5.41 15.74
C ASP A 308 -8.53 6.01 14.37
N GLU A 309 -7.78 5.31 13.55
CA GLU A 309 -7.41 5.75 12.20
C GLU A 309 -8.62 5.81 11.25
N LEU A 310 -9.42 4.75 11.18
CA LEU A 310 -10.59 4.68 10.32
C LEU A 310 -11.64 5.75 10.69
N SER A 311 -11.70 6.18 11.95
CA SER A 311 -12.60 7.23 12.42
C SER A 311 -12.26 8.64 11.89
N LYS A 312 -11.09 8.81 11.25
CA LYS A 312 -10.76 10.06 10.56
C LYS A 312 -11.70 10.37 9.40
N VAL A 313 -12.36 9.33 8.84
CA VAL A 313 -13.39 9.49 7.82
C VAL A 313 -14.65 8.71 8.19
N VAL A 314 -15.79 9.38 8.19
CA VAL A 314 -17.10 8.75 8.39
C VAL A 314 -17.95 8.93 7.14
N VAL A 315 -18.35 7.82 6.52
CA VAL A 315 -19.24 7.83 5.35
C VAL A 315 -20.66 7.40 5.74
N GLU A 316 -21.65 8.12 5.21
CA GLU A 316 -23.06 7.80 5.38
C GLU A 316 -23.63 7.30 4.05
N THR A 317 -24.09 6.04 4.05
CA THR A 317 -24.77 5.38 2.94
C THR A 317 -25.64 4.25 3.46
N LYS A 318 -26.68 3.90 2.73
CA LYS A 318 -27.55 2.74 3.01
C LYS A 318 -26.99 1.43 2.46
N ASN A 319 -25.92 1.48 1.65
CA ASN A 319 -25.32 0.32 1.02
C ASN A 319 -24.09 -0.13 1.82
N ASP A 320 -24.20 -1.25 2.53
CA ASP A 320 -23.10 -1.80 3.33
C ASP A 320 -21.95 -2.34 2.48
N ALA A 321 -22.19 -2.76 1.23
CA ALA A 321 -21.11 -3.13 0.30
C ALA A 321 -20.22 -1.93 0.00
N TYR A 322 -20.80 -0.74 -0.23
CA TYR A 322 -20.03 0.49 -0.42
C TYR A 322 -19.20 0.87 0.82
N LYS A 323 -19.72 0.62 2.04
CA LYS A 323 -18.93 0.81 3.27
C LYS A 323 -17.76 -0.16 3.33
N ARG A 324 -17.98 -1.45 2.98
CA ARG A 324 -16.88 -2.43 2.97
C ARG A 324 -15.80 -2.04 1.98
N VAL A 325 -16.15 -1.70 0.75
CA VAL A 325 -15.20 -1.20 -0.24
C VAL A 325 -14.44 0.02 0.28
N PHE A 326 -15.15 1.01 0.83
CA PHE A 326 -14.55 2.25 1.30
C PHE A 326 -13.57 2.04 2.46
N TYR A 327 -14.00 1.33 3.52
CA TYR A 327 -13.13 1.14 4.68
C TYR A 327 -11.99 0.15 4.42
N THR A 328 -12.16 -0.78 3.46
CA THR A 328 -11.06 -1.63 3.00
C THR A 328 -10.07 -0.81 2.15
N ALA A 329 -10.55 0.06 1.27
CA ALA A 329 -9.67 1.01 0.56
C ALA A 329 -8.90 1.89 1.56
N PHE A 330 -9.57 2.42 2.60
CA PHE A 330 -8.90 3.21 3.63
C PHE A 330 -7.85 2.38 4.41
N TYR A 331 -8.14 1.12 4.70
CA TYR A 331 -7.18 0.18 5.30
C TYR A 331 -5.95 0.00 4.38
N HIS A 332 -6.13 -0.25 3.08
CA HIS A 332 -5.02 -0.40 2.13
C HIS A 332 -4.11 0.82 2.08
N THR A 333 -4.66 2.04 2.18
CA THR A 333 -3.85 3.29 2.22
C THR A 333 -2.94 3.42 3.44
N MET A 334 -3.03 2.51 4.40
CA MET A 334 -2.28 2.51 5.66
C MET A 334 -1.43 1.25 5.89
N ILE A 335 -1.33 0.37 4.87
CA ILE A 335 -0.37 -0.75 4.89
C ILE A 335 1.01 -0.25 4.51
N ASN A 336 1.09 0.55 3.44
CA ASN A 336 2.32 1.19 2.98
C ASN A 336 2.11 2.72 2.88
N PRO A 337 3.19 3.52 3.04
CA PRO A 337 4.55 3.14 3.42
C PRO A 337 4.59 2.53 4.82
N SER A 338 5.52 1.62 5.08
CA SER A 338 5.66 0.94 6.36
C SER A 338 6.85 1.44 7.18
N LEU A 339 6.71 1.42 8.50
CA LEU A 339 7.76 1.81 9.44
C LEU A 339 9.05 1.03 9.18
N TYR A 340 10.19 1.72 9.17
CA TYR A 340 11.50 1.13 8.90
C TYR A 340 12.59 1.62 9.87
N CYS A 341 12.21 2.00 11.06
CA CYS A 341 13.17 2.28 12.14
C CYS A 341 12.81 1.50 13.39
N ASP A 342 13.84 1.16 14.14
CA ASP A 342 13.72 0.56 15.46
C ASP A 342 13.20 1.57 16.48
N TYR A 343 12.88 1.12 17.70
CA TYR A 343 12.33 1.99 18.75
C TYR A 343 13.28 3.15 19.15
N ASN A 344 14.59 2.94 18.99
CA ASN A 344 15.64 3.92 19.28
C ASN A 344 15.96 4.84 18.09
N GLY A 345 15.20 4.72 16.98
CA GLY A 345 15.39 5.50 15.76
C GLY A 345 16.43 4.94 14.79
N GLU A 346 17.08 3.82 15.12
CA GLU A 346 18.05 3.19 14.21
C GLU A 346 17.37 2.59 12.99
N TYR A 347 18.00 2.72 11.81
CA TYR A 347 17.59 2.08 10.56
C TYR A 347 18.82 1.84 9.65
N ARG A 348 18.72 0.84 8.77
CA ARG A 348 19.77 0.51 7.82
C ARG A 348 19.51 1.15 6.46
N SER A 349 20.51 1.77 5.86
CA SER A 349 20.46 2.35 4.52
C SER A 349 21.10 1.44 3.47
N HIS A 350 20.96 1.78 2.19
CA HIS A 350 21.44 0.99 1.05
C HIS A 350 22.95 0.74 1.03
N ASN A 351 23.74 1.63 1.65
CA ASN A 351 25.19 1.47 1.80
C ASN A 351 25.56 0.53 2.97
N ASP A 352 24.59 -0.21 3.51
CA ASP A 352 24.72 -1.10 4.67
C ASP A 352 25.07 -0.41 6.00
N SER A 353 25.12 0.92 6.04
CA SER A 353 25.36 1.68 7.25
C SER A 353 24.08 1.83 8.07
N VAL A 354 24.22 1.87 9.38
CA VAL A 354 23.15 2.14 10.32
C VAL A 354 23.16 3.63 10.68
N TYR A 355 22.01 4.26 10.57
CA TYR A 355 21.77 5.66 10.92
C TYR A 355 20.72 5.76 12.01
N VAL A 356 20.61 6.92 12.64
CA VAL A 356 19.62 7.22 13.68
C VAL A 356 18.75 8.39 13.23
N ALA A 357 17.45 8.17 13.14
CA ALA A 357 16.47 9.21 12.87
C ALA A 357 15.86 9.75 14.18
N ASN A 358 15.60 11.04 14.23
CA ASN A 358 14.78 11.68 15.28
C ASN A 358 13.31 11.87 14.82
N TRP A 359 12.93 11.19 13.73
CA TRP A 359 11.59 11.06 13.17
C TRP A 359 11.30 9.56 12.94
N LYS A 360 10.07 9.21 12.60
CA LYS A 360 9.75 7.86 12.15
C LYS A 360 10.20 7.68 10.71
N ASN A 361 11.17 6.79 10.49
CA ASN A 361 11.65 6.46 9.15
C ASN A 361 10.78 5.38 8.51
N TYR A 362 10.54 5.48 7.20
CA TYR A 362 9.64 4.60 6.44
C TYR A 362 10.33 3.96 5.24
N THR A 363 9.74 2.88 4.76
CA THR A 363 10.11 2.17 3.54
C THR A 363 8.87 1.78 2.73
N VAL A 364 9.08 1.06 1.63
CA VAL A 364 8.04 0.74 0.62
C VAL A 364 7.46 2.03 0.08
N LEU A 365 8.36 2.81 -0.55
CA LEU A 365 8.03 4.10 -1.15
C LEU A 365 7.80 3.91 -2.64
N SER A 366 6.59 3.50 -3.02
CA SER A 366 6.13 3.34 -4.41
C SER A 366 5.72 4.70 -4.98
N LEU A 367 6.73 5.58 -5.23
CA LEU A 367 6.45 7.01 -5.38
C LEU A 367 5.85 7.39 -6.72
N TRP A 368 6.18 6.64 -7.80
CA TRP A 368 5.59 6.84 -9.13
C TRP A 368 4.06 6.66 -9.10
N ASP A 369 3.60 5.73 -8.28
CA ASP A 369 2.19 5.45 -8.11
C ASP A 369 1.55 6.46 -7.16
N THR A 370 2.11 6.60 -5.97
CA THR A 370 1.46 7.20 -4.80
C THR A 370 1.45 8.73 -4.82
N TYR A 371 2.32 9.41 -5.60
CA TYR A 371 2.31 10.87 -5.67
C TYR A 371 0.98 11.42 -6.18
N ARG A 372 0.23 10.63 -6.95
CA ARG A 372 -0.98 11.03 -7.69
C ARG A 372 -2.20 11.16 -6.77
N ALA A 373 -2.40 10.23 -5.81
CA ALA A 373 -3.55 10.25 -4.91
C ALA A 373 -3.20 9.96 -3.45
N LEU A 374 -2.40 8.93 -3.14
CA LEU A 374 -2.14 8.55 -1.76
C LEU A 374 -1.44 9.66 -0.96
N ASN A 375 -0.33 10.20 -1.48
CA ASN A 375 0.38 11.27 -0.78
C ASN A 375 -0.49 12.54 -0.63
N PRO A 376 -1.23 13.01 -1.65
CA PRO A 376 -2.23 14.07 -1.49
C PRO A 376 -3.31 13.77 -0.44
N LEU A 377 -3.82 12.51 -0.37
CA LEU A 377 -4.78 12.09 0.65
C LEU A 377 -4.17 12.17 2.06
N MET A 378 -2.90 11.74 2.21
CA MET A 378 -2.18 11.82 3.48
C MET A 378 -2.05 13.27 3.97
N THR A 379 -1.89 14.25 3.07
CA THR A 379 -1.87 15.67 3.46
C THR A 379 -3.20 16.16 4.05
N ILE A 380 -4.28 15.41 3.89
CA ILE A 380 -5.59 15.69 4.47
C ILE A 380 -5.82 14.87 5.74
N LEU A 381 -5.60 13.54 5.68
CA LEU A 381 -6.02 12.59 6.71
C LEU A 381 -4.91 12.17 7.66
N GLN A 382 -3.64 12.19 7.20
CA GLN A 382 -2.47 11.67 7.93
C GLN A 382 -1.40 12.77 8.09
N GLN A 383 -1.84 14.01 8.38
CA GLN A 383 -0.97 15.19 8.42
C GLN A 383 0.23 15.00 9.37
N GLU A 384 0.05 14.27 10.46
CA GLU A 384 1.08 13.98 11.45
C GLU A 384 2.23 13.10 10.93
N LYS A 385 2.05 12.45 9.76
CA LYS A 385 3.07 11.56 9.15
C LYS A 385 3.81 12.20 7.99
N VAL A 386 3.26 13.28 7.43
CA VAL A 386 3.81 13.91 6.22
C VAL A 386 5.25 14.39 6.45
N ASP A 387 5.50 15.08 7.56
CA ASP A 387 6.84 15.59 7.88
C ASP A 387 7.88 14.46 8.03
N ASP A 388 7.49 13.34 8.65
CA ASP A 388 8.34 12.16 8.82
C ASP A 388 8.67 11.50 7.46
N LEU A 389 7.69 11.40 6.56
CA LEU A 389 7.90 10.88 5.21
C LEU A 389 8.83 11.76 4.38
N ILE A 390 8.65 13.09 4.45
CA ILE A 390 9.56 14.01 3.75
C ILE A 390 10.97 13.92 4.34
N ASN A 391 11.12 13.86 5.66
CA ASN A 391 12.44 13.69 6.30
C ASN A 391 13.09 12.36 5.89
N THR A 392 12.30 11.28 5.73
CA THR A 392 12.79 9.99 5.19
C THR A 392 13.36 10.16 3.78
N MET A 393 12.63 10.81 2.87
CA MET A 393 13.10 11.06 1.50
C MET A 393 14.35 11.94 1.46
N LEU A 394 14.42 12.94 2.34
CA LEU A 394 15.59 13.82 2.46
C LEU A 394 16.81 13.10 3.07
N ALA A 395 16.60 12.15 3.98
CA ALA A 395 17.67 11.31 4.50
C ALA A 395 18.24 10.38 3.41
N ILE A 396 17.37 9.80 2.57
CA ILE A 396 17.80 9.02 1.41
C ILE A 396 18.61 9.90 0.45
N PHE A 397 18.16 11.14 0.19
CA PHE A 397 18.94 12.09 -0.61
C PHE A 397 20.34 12.34 -0.03
N ASP A 398 20.47 12.52 1.28
CA ASP A 398 21.76 12.77 1.92
C ASP A 398 22.71 11.56 1.78
N HIS A 399 22.18 10.33 1.75
CA HIS A 399 22.98 9.11 1.62
C HIS A 399 23.32 8.78 0.17
N ASP A 400 22.41 9.06 -0.79
CA ASP A 400 22.48 8.59 -2.18
C ASP A 400 22.80 9.70 -3.16
N GLY A 401 22.72 10.98 -2.74
CA GLY A 401 22.90 12.16 -3.59
C GLY A 401 21.74 12.43 -4.54
N LYS A 402 20.63 11.72 -4.39
CA LYS A 402 19.35 11.92 -5.11
C LYS A 402 18.16 11.54 -4.25
N LEU A 403 17.00 12.13 -4.51
CA LEU A 403 15.74 11.70 -3.92
C LEU A 403 15.36 10.29 -4.40
N PRO A 404 14.62 9.51 -3.58
CA PRO A 404 14.22 8.15 -3.94
C PRO A 404 13.30 8.13 -5.15
N ILE A 405 13.36 7.00 -5.89
CA ILE A 405 12.45 6.66 -6.98
C ILE A 405 11.48 5.57 -6.52
N TRP A 406 12.01 4.42 -6.09
CA TRP A 406 11.26 3.30 -5.53
C TRP A 406 12.07 2.60 -4.44
N HIS A 407 11.94 3.07 -3.21
CA HIS A 407 12.75 2.60 -2.08
C HIS A 407 12.08 1.43 -1.35
N LEU A 408 12.78 0.31 -1.21
CA LEU A 408 12.32 -0.93 -0.59
C LEU A 408 13.32 -1.47 0.43
N ALA A 409 12.91 -1.54 1.69
CA ALA A 409 13.66 -2.16 2.80
C ALA A 409 15.13 -1.69 2.89
N GLY A 410 15.34 -0.38 2.81
CA GLY A 410 16.68 0.23 2.86
C GLY A 410 17.39 0.30 1.50
N TRP A 411 16.82 -0.25 0.44
CA TRP A 411 17.42 -0.30 -0.90
C TRP A 411 16.66 0.56 -1.91
N GLU A 412 17.41 1.27 -2.78
CA GLU A 412 16.83 2.01 -3.89
C GLU A 412 16.81 1.15 -5.16
N THR A 413 15.63 0.82 -5.65
CA THR A 413 15.47 -0.09 -6.80
C THR A 413 15.67 0.62 -8.14
N ASN A 414 15.52 1.94 -8.19
CA ASN A 414 15.54 2.76 -9.40
C ASN A 414 14.53 2.33 -10.49
N LEU A 415 13.48 1.66 -10.10
CA LEU A 415 12.40 1.25 -11.01
C LEU A 415 11.43 2.40 -11.24
N MET A 416 10.69 2.35 -12.33
CA MET A 416 9.72 3.33 -12.82
C MET A 416 10.35 4.64 -13.35
N PRO A 417 9.63 5.38 -14.22
CA PRO A 417 10.13 6.62 -14.80
C PRO A 417 9.98 7.81 -13.85
N GLY A 418 10.81 8.84 -14.05
CA GLY A 418 10.76 10.09 -13.29
C GLY A 418 11.57 10.07 -11.99
N CYS A 419 11.35 11.07 -11.17
CA CYS A 419 11.82 11.17 -9.79
C CYS A 419 10.65 11.64 -8.90
N SER A 420 9.66 10.76 -8.75
CA SER A 420 8.32 11.10 -8.20
C SER A 420 8.33 11.50 -6.72
N ALA A 421 9.47 11.41 -6.02
CA ALA A 421 9.67 12.08 -4.75
C ALA A 421 9.57 13.61 -4.89
N ILE A 422 9.95 14.18 -6.06
CA ILE A 422 9.92 15.62 -6.28
C ILE A 422 8.52 16.20 -6.14
N PRO A 423 7.49 15.72 -6.87
CA PRO A 423 6.12 16.24 -6.70
C PRO A 423 5.56 16.02 -5.29
N ILE A 424 5.98 14.95 -4.57
CA ILE A 424 5.54 14.71 -3.18
C ILE A 424 6.15 15.76 -2.23
N VAL A 425 7.45 15.99 -2.31
CA VAL A 425 8.14 17.01 -1.51
C VAL A 425 7.61 18.41 -1.85
N ALA A 426 7.37 18.67 -3.14
CA ALA A 426 6.78 19.94 -3.60
C ALA A 426 5.36 20.12 -3.05
N ASP A 427 4.51 19.08 -3.06
CA ASP A 427 3.15 19.14 -2.52
C ASP A 427 3.15 19.49 -1.02
N ALA A 428 4.03 18.84 -0.24
CA ALA A 428 4.18 19.13 1.18
C ALA A 428 4.64 20.58 1.41
N CYS A 429 5.64 21.05 0.66
CA CYS A 429 6.10 22.45 0.73
C CYS A 429 4.97 23.42 0.37
N MET A 430 4.24 23.19 -0.72
CA MET A 430 3.17 24.07 -1.20
C MET A 430 2.00 24.13 -0.23
N LYS A 431 1.66 23.03 0.43
CA LYS A 431 0.60 22.94 1.44
C LYS A 431 1.00 23.43 2.83
N GLY A 432 2.28 23.80 3.03
CA GLY A 432 2.77 24.49 4.24
C GLY A 432 3.17 23.56 5.38
N PHE A 433 3.48 22.31 5.11
CA PHE A 433 4.13 21.43 6.08
C PHE A 433 5.53 21.97 6.41
N SER A 434 5.96 21.90 7.66
CA SER A 434 7.14 22.61 8.16
C SER A 434 8.00 21.84 9.15
N GLY A 435 7.72 20.55 9.37
CA GLY A 435 8.55 19.68 10.22
C GLY A 435 9.85 19.23 9.53
N PHE A 436 10.20 19.85 8.39
CA PHE A 436 11.45 19.66 7.66
C PHE A 436 11.96 20.98 7.11
N SER A 437 13.26 21.04 6.73
CA SER A 437 13.86 22.26 6.16
C SER A 437 13.43 22.45 4.70
N HIS A 438 12.70 23.51 4.40
CA HIS A 438 12.30 23.86 3.01
C HIS A 438 13.51 24.15 2.11
N GLU A 439 14.59 24.72 2.65
CA GLU A 439 15.82 24.98 1.86
C GLU A 439 16.50 23.67 1.49
N ARG A 440 16.62 22.71 2.45
CA ARG A 440 17.16 21.36 2.17
C ARG A 440 16.26 20.62 1.17
N ALA A 441 14.93 20.71 1.33
CA ALA A 441 13.97 20.08 0.43
C ALA A 441 14.08 20.64 -0.99
N PHE A 442 14.15 21.96 -1.13
CA PHE A 442 14.34 22.61 -2.44
C PHE A 442 15.66 22.19 -3.10
N ASN A 443 16.77 22.20 -2.35
CA ASN A 443 18.08 21.75 -2.86
C ASN A 443 18.06 20.29 -3.29
N ALA A 444 17.43 19.40 -2.51
CA ALA A 444 17.30 17.99 -2.85
C ALA A 444 16.50 17.78 -4.15
N MET A 445 15.37 18.49 -4.31
CA MET A 445 14.57 18.44 -5.54
C MET A 445 15.37 18.97 -6.73
N LYS A 446 15.99 20.16 -6.62
CA LYS A 446 16.78 20.78 -7.68
C LYS A 446 17.94 19.89 -8.12
N MET A 447 18.71 19.36 -7.17
CA MET A 447 19.84 18.47 -7.46
C MET A 447 19.37 17.18 -8.11
N SER A 448 18.27 16.56 -7.64
CA SER A 448 17.72 15.36 -8.26
C SER A 448 17.23 15.61 -9.68
N ALA A 449 16.56 16.74 -9.94
CA ALA A 449 16.04 17.13 -11.26
C ALA A 449 17.14 17.54 -12.25
N THR A 450 18.37 17.77 -11.82
CA THR A 450 19.50 18.18 -12.67
C THR A 450 20.71 17.25 -12.61
N ASN A 451 20.60 16.12 -11.87
CA ASN A 451 21.70 15.18 -11.70
C ASN A 451 22.05 14.50 -13.05
N PRO A 452 23.24 14.70 -13.62
CA PRO A 452 23.61 14.07 -14.88
C PRO A 452 23.75 12.54 -14.79
N LYS A 453 23.85 11.98 -13.58
CA LYS A 453 23.83 10.53 -13.34
C LYS A 453 22.42 9.96 -13.29
N GLN A 454 21.38 10.80 -13.20
CA GLN A 454 19.98 10.36 -13.26
C GLN A 454 19.69 9.80 -14.66
N ARG A 455 18.85 8.74 -14.72
CA ARG A 455 18.51 8.04 -15.97
C ARG A 455 18.16 9.03 -17.09
N SER A 456 18.98 9.07 -18.12
CA SER A 456 18.80 9.88 -19.34
C SER A 456 18.68 11.41 -19.16
N MET A 457 18.98 11.93 -17.97
CA MET A 457 18.95 13.37 -17.70
C MET A 457 19.85 14.21 -18.61
N PRO A 458 21.05 13.74 -19.04
CA PRO A 458 21.87 14.47 -20.01
C PRO A 458 21.11 14.86 -21.29
N TYR A 459 20.27 13.98 -21.83
CA TYR A 459 19.47 14.29 -23.02
C TYR A 459 18.45 15.42 -22.75
N VAL A 460 17.83 15.42 -21.57
CA VAL A 460 16.88 16.49 -21.18
C VAL A 460 17.59 17.84 -21.09
N LEU A 461 18.81 17.85 -20.50
CA LEU A 461 19.60 19.06 -20.31
C LEU A 461 20.14 19.62 -21.64
N GLU A 462 20.57 18.76 -22.56
CA GLU A 462 21.19 19.12 -23.83
C GLU A 462 20.19 19.36 -24.95
N MET A 463 19.18 18.48 -25.06
CA MET A 463 18.29 18.44 -26.23
C MET A 463 16.86 18.93 -25.91
N GLY A 464 16.47 18.94 -24.63
CA GLY A 464 15.07 19.20 -24.22
C GLY A 464 14.10 18.04 -24.48
N TYR A 465 14.61 16.86 -24.86
CA TYR A 465 13.86 15.63 -25.00
C TYR A 465 14.78 14.42 -24.86
N ILE A 466 14.21 13.23 -24.67
CA ILE A 466 14.94 11.95 -24.58
C ILE A 466 14.69 11.17 -25.87
N PRO A 467 15.73 10.76 -26.63
CA PRO A 467 15.56 10.07 -27.90
C PRO A 467 15.18 8.61 -27.72
N CYS A 468 14.09 8.20 -28.38
CA CYS A 468 13.50 6.86 -28.27
C CYS A 468 14.32 5.75 -28.95
N ASP A 469 15.22 6.10 -29.88
CA ASP A 469 16.17 5.17 -30.49
C ASP A 469 17.45 4.94 -29.64
N LYS A 470 17.61 5.65 -28.53
CA LYS A 470 18.73 5.52 -27.58
C LYS A 470 18.28 4.99 -26.21
N VAL A 471 17.05 5.29 -25.80
CA VAL A 471 16.58 5.02 -24.45
C VAL A 471 15.23 4.30 -24.51
N PRO A 472 15.10 3.15 -23.84
CA PRO A 472 13.78 2.52 -23.62
C PRO A 472 12.85 3.43 -22.83
N GLU A 473 11.55 3.39 -23.14
CA GLU A 473 10.50 4.15 -22.45
C GLU A 473 10.78 5.67 -22.36
N ALA A 474 11.54 6.17 -23.35
CA ALA A 474 12.07 7.53 -23.37
C ALA A 474 10.99 8.60 -23.22
N THR A 475 9.84 8.39 -23.88
CA THR A 475 8.75 9.37 -23.85
C THR A 475 8.10 9.45 -22.50
N SER A 476 7.81 8.32 -21.85
CA SER A 476 7.28 8.29 -20.48
C SER A 476 8.21 8.98 -19.50
N LEU A 477 9.50 8.66 -19.57
CA LEU A 477 10.53 9.24 -18.70
C LEU A 477 10.58 10.78 -18.83
N ALA A 478 10.54 11.29 -20.07
CA ALA A 478 10.55 12.73 -20.32
C ALA A 478 9.25 13.43 -19.85
N MET A 479 8.11 12.75 -19.98
CA MET A 479 6.81 13.27 -19.52
C MET A 479 6.76 13.37 -18.00
N GLU A 480 7.27 12.37 -17.28
CA GLU A 480 7.37 12.40 -15.81
C GLU A 480 8.35 13.48 -15.34
N TYR A 481 9.50 13.63 -15.99
CA TYR A 481 10.43 14.74 -15.66
C TYR A 481 9.80 16.11 -15.84
N ALA A 482 8.86 16.28 -16.78
CA ALA A 482 8.15 17.55 -16.93
C ALA A 482 7.19 17.83 -15.75
N VAL A 483 6.63 16.80 -15.13
CA VAL A 483 5.86 16.91 -13.88
C VAL A 483 6.78 17.27 -12.70
N ASP A 484 7.92 16.59 -12.58
CA ASP A 484 8.94 16.86 -11.57
C ASP A 484 9.40 18.32 -11.62
N ASP A 485 9.77 18.80 -12.82
CA ASP A 485 10.23 20.16 -13.05
C ASP A 485 9.18 21.21 -12.69
N TRP A 486 7.90 20.93 -12.92
CA TRP A 486 6.82 21.81 -12.49
C TRP A 486 6.79 21.93 -10.95
N GLY A 487 6.95 20.80 -10.24
CA GLY A 487 7.04 20.77 -8.78
C GLY A 487 8.18 21.64 -8.25
N VAL A 488 9.39 21.49 -8.82
CA VAL A 488 10.54 22.36 -8.46
C VAL A 488 10.23 23.81 -8.71
N SER A 489 9.65 24.17 -9.89
CA SER A 489 9.31 25.54 -10.25
C SER A 489 8.31 26.18 -9.26
N ALA A 490 7.29 25.41 -8.84
CA ALA A 490 6.28 25.91 -7.91
C ALA A 490 6.90 26.28 -6.55
N VAL A 491 7.78 25.44 -6.02
CA VAL A 491 8.49 25.68 -4.75
C VAL A 491 9.49 26.84 -4.91
N ALA A 492 10.24 26.90 -6.03
CA ALA A 492 11.14 28.00 -6.34
C ALA A 492 10.40 29.35 -6.31
N LYS A 493 9.23 29.43 -6.95
CA LYS A 493 8.38 30.63 -6.93
C LYS A 493 7.96 31.01 -5.51
N LYS A 494 7.49 30.03 -4.72
CA LYS A 494 7.09 30.22 -3.31
C LYS A 494 8.25 30.74 -2.45
N MET A 495 9.48 30.30 -2.73
CA MET A 495 10.70 30.71 -2.03
C MET A 495 11.35 31.95 -2.63
N ASN A 496 10.73 32.61 -3.63
CA ASN A 496 11.27 33.79 -4.34
C ASN A 496 12.62 33.54 -5.04
N LYS A 497 12.88 32.30 -5.47
CA LYS A 497 14.07 31.90 -6.26
C LYS A 497 13.71 32.01 -7.76
N MET A 498 13.65 33.21 -8.28
CA MET A 498 13.03 33.50 -9.59
C MET A 498 13.79 32.90 -10.78
N GLU A 499 15.12 32.85 -10.74
CA GLU A 499 15.94 32.22 -11.80
C GLU A 499 15.61 30.72 -11.92
N ASP A 500 15.58 30.00 -10.79
CA ASP A 500 15.18 28.59 -10.74
C ASP A 500 13.73 28.40 -11.18
N TYR A 501 12.81 29.30 -10.77
CA TYR A 501 11.42 29.27 -11.20
C TYR A 501 11.31 29.30 -12.72
N GLU A 502 11.93 30.26 -13.39
CA GLU A 502 11.87 30.40 -14.84
C GLU A 502 12.51 29.21 -15.56
N TYR A 503 13.66 28.73 -15.07
CA TYR A 503 14.37 27.60 -15.63
C TYR A 503 13.51 26.32 -15.59
N PHE A 504 13.00 25.93 -14.42
CA PHE A 504 12.21 24.71 -14.27
C PHE A 504 10.81 24.85 -14.88
N LEU A 505 10.18 26.02 -14.86
CA LEU A 505 8.92 26.26 -15.56
C LEU A 505 9.05 26.08 -17.09
N LYS A 506 10.18 26.50 -17.67
CA LYS A 506 10.48 26.24 -19.08
C LYS A 506 10.60 24.75 -19.35
N ARG A 507 11.34 24.02 -18.50
CA ARG A 507 11.56 22.57 -18.64
C ARG A 507 10.25 21.80 -18.48
N SER A 508 9.37 22.16 -17.56
CA SER A 508 8.06 21.52 -17.36
C SER A 508 7.17 21.55 -18.61
N LYS A 509 7.51 22.38 -19.60
CA LYS A 509 6.83 22.49 -20.89
C LYS A 509 7.49 21.68 -22.02
N TYR A 510 8.53 20.91 -21.73
CA TYR A 510 9.23 20.11 -22.74
C TYR A 510 8.37 18.98 -23.32
N TYR A 511 7.26 18.58 -22.67
CA TYR A 511 6.26 17.72 -23.27
C TYR A 511 5.76 18.21 -24.64
N LYS A 512 5.77 19.54 -24.90
CA LYS A 512 5.38 20.15 -26.18
C LYS A 512 6.25 19.69 -27.34
N THR A 513 7.51 19.29 -27.08
CA THR A 513 8.44 18.80 -28.11
C THR A 513 8.02 17.45 -28.68
N TYR A 514 7.18 16.71 -27.94
CA TYR A 514 6.65 15.41 -28.35
C TYR A 514 5.29 15.50 -29.03
N PHE A 515 4.63 16.66 -29.03
CA PHE A 515 3.29 16.78 -29.63
C PHE A 515 3.37 16.92 -31.15
N ASP A 516 2.94 15.88 -31.87
CA ASP A 516 2.84 15.88 -33.32
C ASP A 516 1.44 16.41 -33.74
N LYS A 517 1.39 17.67 -34.18
CA LYS A 517 0.15 18.33 -34.61
C LYS A 517 -0.51 17.69 -35.82
N SER A 518 0.25 16.96 -36.66
CA SER A 518 -0.30 16.32 -37.85
C SER A 518 -1.24 15.17 -37.53
N ILE A 519 -1.07 14.54 -36.36
CA ILE A 519 -1.86 13.40 -35.90
C ILE A 519 -2.55 13.65 -34.55
N ASN A 520 -2.27 14.79 -33.89
CA ASN A 520 -2.76 15.14 -32.55
C ASN A 520 -2.46 14.08 -31.50
N PHE A 521 -1.17 13.71 -31.36
CA PHE A 521 -0.66 12.79 -30.37
C PHE A 521 0.71 13.20 -29.83
N ILE A 522 1.01 12.81 -28.59
CA ILE A 522 2.37 12.68 -28.13
C ILE A 522 3.02 11.53 -28.92
N ARG A 523 4.09 11.83 -29.63
CA ARG A 523 4.82 10.87 -30.50
C ARG A 523 6.29 10.85 -30.14
N PRO A 524 6.91 9.66 -30.02
CA PRO A 524 8.33 9.53 -29.70
C PRO A 524 9.23 10.17 -30.76
N ARG A 525 10.38 10.72 -30.33
CA ARG A 525 11.40 11.33 -31.18
C ARG A 525 12.69 10.56 -31.18
N ASN A 526 13.30 10.43 -32.37
CA ASN A 526 14.64 9.88 -32.55
C ASN A 526 15.72 10.92 -32.25
N ASN A 527 16.96 10.47 -32.09
CA ASN A 527 18.12 11.33 -31.77
C ASN A 527 18.41 12.42 -32.82
N ASP A 528 18.06 12.19 -34.09
CA ASP A 528 18.17 13.17 -35.16
C ASP A 528 17.00 14.19 -35.22
N GLY A 529 16.06 14.12 -34.25
CA GLY A 529 14.89 14.97 -34.16
C GLY A 529 13.70 14.53 -35.01
N SER A 530 13.83 13.46 -35.82
CA SER A 530 12.72 12.89 -36.58
C SER A 530 11.73 12.17 -35.65
N TRP A 531 10.48 12.03 -36.13
CA TRP A 531 9.47 11.25 -35.45
C TRP A 531 9.72 9.75 -35.62
N ARG A 532 9.47 8.95 -34.58
CA ARG A 532 9.45 7.49 -34.70
C ARG A 532 8.46 7.07 -35.83
N ALA A 533 8.93 6.21 -36.70
CA ALA A 533 8.11 5.62 -37.75
C ALA A 533 8.49 4.14 -37.97
N PRO A 534 7.53 3.22 -38.16
CA PRO A 534 6.08 3.47 -38.05
C PRO A 534 5.66 3.81 -36.62
N TYR A 535 4.51 4.46 -36.42
CA TYR A 535 3.94 4.78 -35.12
C TYR A 535 2.45 4.49 -35.09
N ASP A 536 2.05 3.61 -34.17
CA ASP A 536 0.65 3.32 -33.85
C ASP A 536 0.42 3.74 -32.39
N PRO A 537 -0.42 4.76 -32.12
CA PRO A 537 -0.66 5.25 -30.76
C PRO A 537 -1.39 4.25 -29.86
N ALA A 538 -2.04 3.21 -30.41
CA ALA A 538 -2.69 2.17 -29.61
C ALA A 538 -1.71 1.07 -29.16
N LEU A 539 -0.58 0.92 -29.84
CA LEU A 539 0.36 -0.15 -29.54
C LEU A 539 1.09 0.12 -28.23
N ALA A 540 0.99 -0.82 -27.29
CA ALA A 540 1.76 -0.84 -26.04
C ALA A 540 2.84 -1.93 -26.15
N ILE A 541 4.11 -1.55 -25.96
CA ILE A 541 5.25 -2.45 -25.90
C ILE A 541 5.94 -2.22 -24.58
N HIS A 542 5.97 -3.23 -23.73
CA HIS A 542 6.59 -3.13 -22.41
C HIS A 542 8.10 -3.38 -22.46
N GLY A 543 8.86 -2.68 -21.58
CA GLY A 543 10.28 -2.91 -21.33
C GLY A 543 11.21 -2.34 -22.40
N LEU A 544 12.34 -3.00 -22.66
CA LEU A 544 13.50 -2.47 -23.39
C LEU A 544 13.23 -2.03 -24.85
N ARG A 545 12.09 -2.39 -25.45
CA ARG A 545 11.72 -2.00 -26.81
C ARG A 545 10.58 -0.97 -26.83
N GLY A 546 10.00 -0.68 -25.70
CA GLY A 546 8.87 0.24 -25.57
C GLY A 546 9.28 1.71 -25.58
N ASP A 547 8.39 2.56 -26.07
CA ASP A 547 8.52 4.01 -26.02
C ASP A 547 7.83 4.61 -24.78
N PHE A 548 6.92 3.82 -24.20
CA PHE A 548 6.07 4.19 -23.08
C PHE A 548 6.15 3.13 -21.97
N CYS A 549 6.27 3.56 -20.74
CA CYS A 549 6.23 2.70 -19.57
C CYS A 549 4.77 2.34 -19.30
N GLU A 550 4.47 1.04 -19.28
CA GLU A 550 3.16 0.50 -18.91
C GLU A 550 1.98 1.28 -19.51
N GLY A 551 2.11 1.63 -20.79
CA GLY A 551 1.11 2.44 -21.46
C GLY A 551 1.36 2.53 -22.97
N ASN A 552 0.60 3.42 -23.61
CA ASN A 552 0.69 3.67 -25.02
C ASN A 552 0.53 5.16 -25.37
N GLY A 553 0.58 5.49 -26.65
CA GLY A 553 0.46 6.87 -27.11
C GLY A 553 -0.86 7.54 -26.76
N TRP A 554 -1.95 6.81 -26.60
CA TRP A 554 -3.23 7.35 -26.18
C TRP A 554 -3.19 7.87 -24.75
N GLN A 555 -2.71 7.06 -23.81
CA GLN A 555 -2.63 7.41 -22.38
C GLN A 555 -1.65 8.56 -22.17
N TYR A 556 -0.44 8.45 -22.74
CA TYR A 556 0.60 9.48 -22.60
C TYR A 556 0.31 10.77 -23.35
N THR A 557 -0.60 10.80 -24.33
CA THR A 557 -1.06 12.04 -24.96
C THR A 557 -1.81 12.94 -23.97
N PHE A 558 -2.51 12.34 -23.01
CA PHE A 558 -3.20 13.07 -21.95
C PHE A 558 -2.40 13.16 -20.63
N PHE A 559 -1.20 12.58 -20.60
CA PHE A 559 -0.33 12.62 -19.42
C PHE A 559 0.40 13.99 -19.32
N VAL A 560 -0.36 15.04 -19.10
CA VAL A 560 0.12 16.43 -18.87
C VAL A 560 -0.62 17.04 -17.68
N PRO A 561 -0.54 16.42 -16.46
CA PRO A 561 -1.27 16.91 -15.30
C PRO A 561 -0.80 18.30 -14.84
N GLN A 562 0.44 18.67 -15.14
CA GLN A 562 1.04 19.95 -14.74
C GLN A 562 0.63 21.15 -15.62
N ASP A 563 0.14 20.92 -16.84
CA ASP A 563 -0.24 21.99 -17.79
C ASP A 563 -1.43 21.60 -18.68
N PRO A 564 -2.62 21.25 -18.12
CA PRO A 564 -3.78 20.84 -18.92
C PRO A 564 -4.23 21.92 -19.91
N HIS A 565 -4.14 23.20 -19.54
CA HIS A 565 -4.48 24.31 -20.44
C HIS A 565 -3.52 24.41 -21.62
N GLY A 566 -2.21 24.25 -21.40
CA GLY A 566 -1.22 24.21 -22.47
C GLY A 566 -1.42 23.02 -23.41
N LEU A 567 -1.90 21.89 -22.91
CA LEU A 567 -2.28 20.74 -23.74
C LEU A 567 -3.53 21.06 -24.58
N ILE A 568 -4.57 21.66 -24.00
CA ILE A 568 -5.79 22.11 -24.70
C ILE A 568 -5.43 23.09 -25.85
N GLU A 569 -4.49 24.02 -25.61
CA GLU A 569 -3.98 24.95 -26.63
C GLU A 569 -3.28 24.20 -27.79
N LEU A 570 -2.47 23.15 -27.47
CA LEU A 570 -1.81 22.34 -28.52
C LEU A 570 -2.81 21.64 -29.42
N PHE A 571 -3.94 21.15 -28.88
CA PHE A 571 -5.04 20.59 -29.67
C PHE A 571 -5.79 21.62 -30.51
N GLY A 572 -5.67 22.90 -30.21
CA GLY A 572 -6.38 23.98 -30.92
C GLY A 572 -7.67 24.44 -30.23
N GLY A 573 -7.86 24.09 -28.95
CA GLY A 573 -8.96 24.56 -28.13
C GLY A 573 -9.84 23.48 -27.53
N ASP A 574 -10.81 23.94 -26.72
CA ASP A 574 -11.66 23.08 -25.88
C ASP A 574 -12.39 21.97 -26.68
N ASP A 575 -13.01 22.31 -27.82
CA ASP A 575 -13.86 21.36 -28.57
C ASP A 575 -13.03 20.22 -29.20
N ILE A 576 -11.86 20.55 -29.75
CA ILE A 576 -10.98 19.53 -30.38
C ILE A 576 -10.39 18.63 -29.32
N PHE A 577 -9.95 19.22 -28.19
CA PHE A 577 -9.46 18.48 -27.04
C PHE A 577 -10.50 17.52 -26.49
N VAL A 578 -11.73 18.01 -26.24
CA VAL A 578 -12.83 17.16 -25.73
C VAL A 578 -13.19 16.06 -26.70
N LYS A 579 -13.25 16.35 -28.00
CA LYS A 579 -13.49 15.31 -29.03
C LYS A 579 -12.42 14.22 -28.96
N LYS A 580 -11.15 14.59 -28.84
CA LYS A 580 -10.06 13.61 -28.72
C LYS A 580 -10.13 12.79 -27.43
N LEU A 581 -10.50 13.46 -26.32
CA LEU A 581 -10.70 12.78 -25.04
C LEU A 581 -11.91 11.84 -25.05
N ASP A 582 -12.99 12.20 -25.76
CA ASP A 582 -14.13 11.28 -25.98
C ASP A 582 -13.71 10.06 -26.80
N GLU A 583 -12.92 10.27 -27.88
CA GLU A 583 -12.36 9.17 -28.68
C GLU A 583 -11.51 8.20 -27.81
N PHE A 584 -10.71 8.72 -26.88
CA PHE A 584 -9.92 7.93 -25.96
C PHE A 584 -10.75 6.95 -25.12
N PHE A 585 -11.92 7.37 -24.63
CA PHE A 585 -12.79 6.53 -23.81
C PHE A 585 -13.65 5.53 -24.63
N ILE A 586 -13.65 5.59 -25.95
CA ILE A 586 -14.45 4.67 -26.80
C ILE A 586 -13.60 3.85 -27.77
N ASN A 587 -12.32 4.19 -27.95
CA ASN A 587 -11.43 3.51 -28.89
C ASN A 587 -11.01 2.14 -28.36
N ASN A 588 -11.44 1.07 -29.02
CA ASN A 588 -11.16 -0.32 -28.65
C ASN A 588 -10.03 -0.95 -29.52
N SER A 589 -9.13 -0.14 -30.10
CA SER A 589 -7.97 -0.66 -30.83
C SER A 589 -7.12 -1.54 -29.94
N ALA A 590 -6.65 -2.67 -30.47
CA ALA A 590 -5.84 -3.62 -29.71
C ALA A 590 -4.47 -3.02 -29.34
N MET A 591 -4.04 -3.22 -28.11
CA MET A 591 -2.75 -2.73 -27.61
C MET A 591 -1.56 -3.61 -27.98
N GLY A 592 -1.80 -4.76 -28.62
CA GLY A 592 -0.76 -5.72 -28.99
C GLY A 592 -0.47 -6.77 -27.91
N LYS A 593 0.30 -7.80 -28.30
CA LYS A 593 0.60 -8.96 -27.44
C LYS A 593 1.70 -8.67 -26.39
N GLU A 594 2.43 -7.58 -26.56
CA GLU A 594 3.55 -7.18 -25.71
C GLU A 594 3.15 -6.11 -24.68
N ALA A 595 1.85 -5.80 -24.60
CA ALA A 595 1.32 -4.88 -23.60
C ALA A 595 1.57 -5.43 -22.18
N SER A 596 1.91 -4.56 -21.24
CA SER A 596 2.04 -4.92 -19.83
C SER A 596 0.71 -5.44 -19.29
N LYS A 597 0.77 -6.41 -18.38
CA LYS A 597 -0.39 -6.91 -17.65
C LYS A 597 -0.99 -5.86 -16.72
N ASP A 598 -0.20 -4.86 -16.32
CA ASP A 598 -0.62 -3.73 -15.48
C ASP A 598 -1.70 -2.89 -16.18
N ILE A 599 -1.73 -2.87 -17.52
CA ILE A 599 -2.75 -2.17 -18.31
C ILE A 599 -4.08 -2.94 -18.23
N SER A 600 -4.83 -2.72 -17.17
CA SER A 600 -6.11 -3.38 -16.87
C SER A 600 -7.25 -2.39 -16.65
N GLY A 601 -8.49 -2.85 -16.48
CA GLY A 601 -9.64 -1.98 -16.23
C GLY A 601 -9.93 -1.00 -17.37
N LEU A 602 -10.03 -1.52 -18.60
CA LEU A 602 -10.13 -0.72 -19.81
C LEU A 602 -11.52 -0.11 -20.01
N ILE A 603 -11.55 1.18 -20.35
CA ILE A 603 -12.70 1.90 -20.92
C ILE A 603 -12.18 2.59 -22.20
N GLY A 604 -12.32 1.93 -23.35
CA GLY A 604 -11.58 2.30 -24.54
C GLY A 604 -10.07 2.16 -24.32
N GLN A 605 -9.30 3.24 -24.50
CA GLN A 605 -7.86 3.27 -24.21
C GLN A 605 -7.52 3.74 -22.78
N TYR A 606 -8.51 4.17 -22.00
CA TYR A 606 -8.34 4.46 -20.56
C TYR A 606 -8.12 3.15 -19.80
N ALA A 607 -7.01 3.06 -19.06
CA ALA A 607 -6.66 1.91 -18.23
C ALA A 607 -6.70 2.30 -16.76
N HIS A 608 -7.78 1.94 -16.05
CA HIS A 608 -7.92 2.33 -14.65
C HIS A 608 -6.93 1.62 -13.74
N GLY A 609 -6.57 0.39 -14.08
CA GLY A 609 -5.63 -0.42 -13.29
C GLY A 609 -4.17 0.02 -13.42
N ASN A 610 -3.89 1.16 -14.08
CA ASN A 610 -2.54 1.71 -14.14
C ASN A 610 -2.49 3.24 -14.05
N GLU A 611 -1.47 3.77 -13.42
CA GLU A 611 -1.32 5.14 -12.94
C GLU A 611 -1.33 6.23 -14.01
N PRO A 612 -0.74 6.06 -15.21
CA PRO A 612 -0.77 7.11 -16.24
C PRO A 612 -2.17 7.59 -16.61
N SER A 613 -3.21 6.76 -16.38
CA SER A 613 -4.61 7.10 -16.67
C SER A 613 -5.35 7.83 -15.55
N HIS A 614 -4.92 7.72 -14.30
CA HIS A 614 -5.72 8.08 -13.11
C HIS A 614 -6.29 9.50 -13.10
N HIS A 615 -5.56 10.49 -13.61
CA HIS A 615 -6.02 11.89 -13.68
C HIS A 615 -6.87 12.19 -14.92
N ILE A 616 -6.81 11.34 -15.97
CA ILE A 616 -7.38 11.67 -17.30
C ILE A 616 -8.90 11.83 -17.24
N ALA A 617 -9.60 11.03 -16.43
CA ALA A 617 -11.05 11.18 -16.22
C ALA A 617 -11.44 12.57 -15.65
N TYR A 618 -10.49 13.29 -15.04
CA TYR A 618 -10.66 14.61 -14.45
C TYR A 618 -10.20 15.76 -15.35
N MET A 619 -9.86 15.52 -16.61
CA MET A 619 -9.40 16.56 -17.53
C MET A 619 -10.55 17.36 -18.19
N TYR A 620 -11.77 16.81 -18.28
CA TYR A 620 -12.91 17.49 -18.87
C TYR A 620 -13.27 18.86 -18.23
N PRO A 621 -13.15 19.05 -16.88
CA PRO A 621 -13.42 20.33 -16.25
C PRO A 621 -12.52 21.47 -16.70
N TYR A 622 -11.28 21.19 -17.15
CA TYR A 622 -10.38 22.19 -17.71
C TYR A 622 -10.89 22.74 -19.05
N ALA A 623 -11.68 21.96 -19.79
CA ALA A 623 -12.40 22.38 -20.99
C ALA A 623 -13.87 22.75 -20.73
N GLY A 624 -14.28 22.93 -19.46
CA GLY A 624 -15.63 23.38 -19.08
C GLY A 624 -16.71 22.31 -19.18
N GLN A 625 -16.38 21.02 -19.26
CA GLN A 625 -17.34 19.90 -19.39
C GLN A 625 -17.32 18.97 -18.16
N GLN A 626 -17.48 19.51 -16.97
CA GLN A 626 -17.44 18.78 -15.70
C GLN A 626 -18.38 17.55 -15.66
N TRP A 627 -19.55 17.65 -16.28
CA TRP A 627 -20.54 16.57 -16.31
C TRP A 627 -20.01 15.26 -16.92
N LYS A 628 -19.07 15.32 -17.87
CA LYS A 628 -18.41 14.12 -18.44
C LYS A 628 -17.49 13.41 -17.42
N THR A 629 -16.79 14.20 -16.61
CA THR A 629 -16.03 13.64 -15.48
C THR A 629 -16.95 12.88 -14.51
N ALA A 630 -18.13 13.42 -14.21
CA ALA A 630 -19.10 12.74 -13.34
C ALA A 630 -19.51 11.36 -13.90
N GLU A 631 -19.74 11.26 -15.21
CA GLU A 631 -20.06 9.98 -15.86
C GLU A 631 -18.93 8.95 -15.72
N LYS A 632 -17.69 9.38 -16.03
CA LYS A 632 -16.53 8.49 -16.01
C LYS A 632 -16.20 8.02 -14.60
N THR A 633 -16.15 8.94 -13.64
CA THR A 633 -15.78 8.60 -12.25
C THR A 633 -16.81 7.73 -11.57
N ARG A 634 -18.14 7.95 -11.79
CA ARG A 634 -19.17 7.07 -11.26
C ARG A 634 -19.10 5.68 -11.89
N PHE A 635 -18.93 5.60 -13.21
CA PHE A 635 -18.78 4.30 -13.88
C PHE A 635 -17.60 3.51 -13.29
N ILE A 636 -16.44 4.15 -13.08
CA ILE A 636 -15.24 3.51 -12.53
C ILE A 636 -15.52 3.01 -11.11
N MET A 637 -16.05 3.87 -10.22
CA MET A 637 -16.30 3.50 -8.83
C MET A 637 -17.34 2.38 -8.69
N ASP A 638 -18.37 2.37 -9.53
CA ASP A 638 -19.46 1.38 -9.48
C ASP A 638 -19.08 0.02 -10.08
N ASN A 639 -18.10 -0.04 -11.00
CA ASN A 639 -17.78 -1.26 -11.76
C ASN A 639 -16.41 -1.87 -11.47
N PHE A 640 -15.42 -1.08 -11.01
CA PHE A 640 -14.05 -1.53 -10.82
C PHE A 640 -13.65 -1.71 -9.35
N TYR A 641 -14.60 -1.40 -8.43
CA TYR A 641 -14.41 -1.58 -6.99
C TYR A 641 -15.62 -2.31 -6.41
N THR A 642 -15.43 -3.55 -5.99
CA THR A 642 -16.49 -4.39 -5.39
C THR A 642 -16.05 -4.96 -4.04
N ASP A 643 -17.00 -5.46 -3.25
CA ASP A 643 -16.75 -6.07 -1.94
C ASP A 643 -16.45 -7.57 -2.01
N LYS A 644 -15.69 -8.00 -3.02
CA LYS A 644 -15.32 -9.39 -3.27
C LYS A 644 -13.81 -9.55 -3.38
N PRO A 645 -13.26 -10.78 -3.29
CA PRO A 645 -11.82 -11.00 -3.47
C PRO A 645 -11.25 -10.47 -4.79
N ASP A 646 -12.00 -10.53 -5.89
CA ASP A 646 -11.69 -9.94 -7.19
C ASP A 646 -12.11 -8.47 -7.32
N GLY A 647 -12.37 -7.80 -6.21
CA GLY A 647 -12.98 -6.47 -6.15
C GLY A 647 -12.06 -5.30 -6.44
N MET A 648 -10.86 -5.54 -6.99
CA MET A 648 -9.94 -4.51 -7.46
C MET A 648 -9.43 -4.86 -8.85
N ILE A 649 -9.58 -3.94 -9.80
CA ILE A 649 -9.42 -4.24 -11.23
C ILE A 649 -7.95 -4.37 -11.68
N GLY A 650 -6.99 -3.92 -10.89
CA GLY A 650 -5.55 -3.96 -11.17
C GLY A 650 -4.75 -3.88 -9.89
N ASN A 651 -3.44 -3.72 -10.02
CA ASN A 651 -2.53 -3.54 -8.90
C ASN A 651 -3.05 -2.47 -7.93
N GLU A 652 -3.04 -2.78 -6.64
CA GLU A 652 -3.47 -1.81 -5.61
C GLU A 652 -2.42 -0.69 -5.44
N ASP A 653 -1.15 -1.01 -5.71
CA ASP A 653 0.02 -0.14 -5.73
C ASP A 653 0.19 0.71 -4.48
N CYS A 654 0.39 -0.01 -3.36
CA CYS A 654 0.77 0.57 -2.07
C CYS A 654 -0.19 1.67 -1.59
N GLY A 655 -1.48 1.53 -1.87
CA GLY A 655 -2.51 2.48 -1.47
C GLY A 655 -2.98 3.44 -2.56
N GLN A 656 -2.37 3.44 -3.76
CA GLN A 656 -2.71 4.41 -4.81
C GLN A 656 -4.12 4.20 -5.38
N MET A 657 -4.47 2.97 -5.77
CA MET A 657 -5.80 2.65 -6.29
C MET A 657 -6.89 2.93 -5.25
N SER A 658 -6.62 2.57 -4.01
CA SER A 658 -7.51 2.81 -2.87
C SER A 658 -7.69 4.31 -2.60
N ALA A 659 -6.61 5.10 -2.65
CA ALA A 659 -6.65 6.55 -2.47
C ALA A 659 -7.39 7.25 -3.62
N TRP A 660 -7.26 6.76 -4.87
CA TRP A 660 -8.04 7.24 -6.00
C TRP A 660 -9.54 7.06 -5.74
N TYR A 661 -9.95 5.84 -5.31
CA TYR A 661 -11.34 5.56 -4.97
C TYR A 661 -11.85 6.45 -3.83
N MET A 662 -11.07 6.63 -2.76
CA MET A 662 -11.45 7.47 -1.62
C MET A 662 -11.67 8.92 -2.04
N LEU A 663 -10.69 9.56 -2.70
CA LEU A 663 -10.79 10.95 -3.14
C LEU A 663 -11.95 11.13 -4.13
N SER A 664 -12.09 10.21 -5.10
CA SER A 664 -13.19 10.22 -6.06
C SER A 664 -14.55 10.06 -5.39
N SER A 665 -14.63 9.21 -4.35
CA SER A 665 -15.85 9.02 -3.57
C SER A 665 -16.26 10.25 -2.75
N PHE A 666 -15.28 11.09 -2.35
CA PHE A 666 -15.54 12.40 -1.76
C PHE A 666 -16.10 13.41 -2.79
N GLY A 667 -15.95 13.11 -4.08
CA GLY A 667 -16.39 13.94 -5.19
C GLY A 667 -15.31 14.87 -5.74
N PHE A 668 -14.02 14.64 -5.46
CA PHE A 668 -12.93 15.46 -5.97
C PHE A 668 -11.59 14.70 -6.06
N TYR A 669 -10.66 15.16 -6.92
CA TYR A 669 -9.38 14.51 -7.19
C TYR A 669 -8.28 15.52 -7.52
N PRO A 670 -7.02 15.36 -7.06
CA PRO A 670 -5.91 16.24 -7.40
C PRO A 670 -5.30 15.83 -8.75
N VAL A 671 -5.55 16.59 -9.82
CA VAL A 671 -4.94 16.34 -11.13
C VAL A 671 -3.44 16.63 -11.08
N ASN A 672 -3.07 17.77 -10.51
CA ASN A 672 -1.68 18.12 -10.18
C ASN A 672 -1.58 18.33 -8.66
N PRO A 673 -1.05 17.37 -7.90
CA PRO A 673 -1.03 17.45 -6.44
C PRO A 673 -0.38 18.72 -5.89
N SER A 674 0.81 19.06 -6.41
CA SER A 674 1.60 20.22 -5.93
C SER A 674 0.93 21.58 -6.18
N GLN A 675 -0.16 21.62 -6.94
CA GLN A 675 -0.96 22.83 -7.16
C GLN A 675 -1.91 23.12 -5.98
N GLY A 676 -2.21 22.11 -5.16
CA GLY A 676 -3.07 22.26 -3.98
C GLY A 676 -4.55 22.50 -4.30
N ILE A 677 -5.03 22.05 -5.45
CA ILE A 677 -6.45 22.06 -5.83
C ILE A 677 -6.96 20.64 -6.13
N TYR A 678 -8.25 20.43 -5.93
CA TYR A 678 -8.95 19.19 -6.19
C TYR A 678 -10.13 19.45 -7.13
N VAL A 679 -10.10 18.79 -8.29
CA VAL A 679 -11.09 18.95 -9.37
C VAL A 679 -12.33 18.11 -9.05
N PHE A 680 -13.54 18.65 -9.25
CA PHE A 680 -14.77 17.94 -8.93
C PHE A 680 -15.08 16.82 -9.93
N GLY A 681 -15.36 15.63 -9.37
CA GLY A 681 -15.97 14.50 -10.04
C GLY A 681 -17.46 14.39 -9.71
N SER A 682 -17.87 13.24 -9.15
CA SER A 682 -19.23 13.02 -8.64
C SER A 682 -19.15 12.27 -7.30
N PRO A 683 -19.65 12.84 -6.21
CA PRO A 683 -19.60 12.17 -4.90
C PRO A 683 -20.36 10.85 -4.92
N HIS A 684 -19.79 9.82 -4.27
CA HIS A 684 -20.36 8.48 -4.24
C HIS A 684 -21.32 8.26 -3.05
N PHE A 685 -21.06 8.96 -1.93
CA PHE A 685 -21.82 8.86 -0.70
C PHE A 685 -22.78 10.04 -0.52
N ASP A 686 -23.87 9.83 0.26
CA ASP A 686 -24.80 10.88 0.63
C ASP A 686 -24.12 11.94 1.50
N LYS A 687 -23.20 11.47 2.37
CA LYS A 687 -22.41 12.35 3.21
C LYS A 687 -21.08 11.72 3.59
N VAL A 688 -20.03 12.54 3.58
CA VAL A 688 -18.69 12.20 4.07
C VAL A 688 -18.27 13.24 5.10
N THR A 689 -17.81 12.80 6.26
CA THR A 689 -17.22 13.67 7.28
C THR A 689 -15.74 13.36 7.45
N LEU A 690 -14.88 14.32 7.14
CA LEU A 690 -13.45 14.26 7.41
C LEU A 690 -13.20 14.89 8.79
N ASN A 691 -12.74 14.08 9.75
CA ASN A 691 -12.32 14.53 11.08
C ASN A 691 -10.87 15.00 10.99
N LEU A 692 -10.66 16.30 10.96
CA LEU A 692 -9.37 16.93 10.78
C LEU A 692 -8.68 17.25 12.12
N PRO A 693 -7.36 17.49 12.14
CA PRO A 693 -6.65 17.88 13.35
C PRO A 693 -7.29 19.06 14.08
N LYS A 694 -7.07 19.13 15.40
CA LYS A 694 -7.60 20.17 16.29
C LYS A 694 -9.13 20.23 16.35
N GLY A 695 -9.81 19.06 16.13
CA GLY A 695 -11.26 18.94 16.23
C GLY A 695 -12.05 19.59 15.10
N LYS A 696 -11.40 20.03 14.05
CA LYS A 696 -12.07 20.54 12.86
C LYS A 696 -12.77 19.42 12.09
N LYS A 697 -13.82 19.77 11.34
CA LYS A 697 -14.51 18.84 10.45
C LYS A 697 -14.70 19.49 9.09
N PHE A 698 -14.46 18.72 8.03
CA PHE A 698 -14.88 19.07 6.69
C PHE A 698 -15.95 18.06 6.26
N VAL A 699 -17.11 18.57 5.90
CA VAL A 699 -18.26 17.74 5.56
C VAL A 699 -18.59 17.91 4.08
N VAL A 700 -18.66 16.81 3.35
CA VAL A 700 -19.20 16.77 1.99
C VAL A 700 -20.60 16.21 2.06
N GLU A 701 -21.61 16.97 1.58
CA GLU A 701 -23.00 16.55 1.47
C GLU A 701 -23.41 16.46 0.00
N ALA A 702 -24.02 15.36 -0.41
CA ALA A 702 -24.54 15.17 -1.76
C ALA A 702 -26.06 14.98 -1.71
N VAL A 703 -26.79 16.08 -1.81
CA VAL A 703 -28.26 16.09 -1.77
C VAL A 703 -28.83 15.50 -3.04
N ASN A 704 -29.80 14.59 -2.92
CA ASN A 704 -30.42 13.82 -4.01
C ASN A 704 -29.45 12.87 -4.73
N ASN A 705 -28.34 12.49 -4.10
CA ASN A 705 -27.41 11.54 -4.69
C ASN A 705 -28.06 10.16 -4.88
N SER A 706 -27.80 9.52 -6.02
CA SER A 706 -28.24 8.16 -6.32
C SER A 706 -27.48 7.59 -7.51
N MET A 707 -27.73 6.34 -7.88
CA MET A 707 -27.16 5.74 -9.11
C MET A 707 -27.59 6.45 -10.41
N LYS A 708 -28.69 7.25 -10.38
CA LYS A 708 -29.14 8.06 -11.53
C LYS A 708 -28.73 9.52 -11.41
N ASN A 709 -28.78 10.06 -10.20
CA ASN A 709 -28.47 11.46 -9.94
C ASN A 709 -26.97 11.64 -9.71
N ILE A 710 -26.22 11.52 -10.79
CA ILE A 710 -24.74 11.58 -10.76
C ILE A 710 -24.17 12.95 -11.15
N TYR A 711 -25.02 13.84 -11.69
CA TYR A 711 -24.56 15.12 -12.23
C TYR A 711 -24.73 16.25 -11.20
N ILE A 712 -23.68 17.04 -11.02
CA ILE A 712 -23.70 18.25 -10.19
C ILE A 712 -24.62 19.30 -10.84
N GLN A 713 -25.65 19.73 -10.14
CA GLN A 713 -26.54 20.83 -10.56
C GLN A 713 -26.06 22.17 -10.00
N SER A 714 -25.63 22.21 -8.75
CA SER A 714 -25.03 23.36 -8.11
C SER A 714 -24.17 22.94 -6.92
N VAL A 715 -23.27 23.82 -6.50
CA VAL A 715 -22.40 23.62 -5.34
C VAL A 715 -22.51 24.80 -4.39
N ARG A 716 -22.43 24.51 -3.09
CA ARG A 716 -22.29 25.53 -2.04
C ARG A 716 -21.12 25.20 -1.14
N LEU A 717 -20.32 26.21 -0.84
CA LEU A 717 -19.25 26.11 0.15
C LEU A 717 -19.60 27.01 1.34
N ASN A 718 -19.78 26.39 2.52
CA ASN A 718 -20.18 27.09 3.76
C ASN A 718 -21.46 27.91 3.58
N GLY A 719 -22.45 27.36 2.87
CA GLY A 719 -23.75 27.97 2.61
C GLY A 719 -23.78 29.00 1.47
N LYS A 720 -22.65 29.42 0.93
CA LYS A 720 -22.54 30.35 -0.20
C LYS A 720 -22.46 29.60 -1.52
N ASP A 721 -23.07 30.17 -2.57
CA ASP A 721 -22.95 29.59 -3.91
C ASP A 721 -21.50 29.52 -4.38
N TYR A 722 -21.13 28.38 -4.96
CA TYR A 722 -19.78 28.06 -5.36
C TYR A 722 -19.75 27.55 -6.81
N PRO A 723 -19.56 28.42 -7.80
CA PRO A 723 -19.69 28.05 -9.20
C PRO A 723 -18.44 27.36 -9.80
N LYS A 724 -17.33 27.28 -9.04
CA LYS A 724 -16.10 26.64 -9.47
C LYS A 724 -16.26 25.13 -9.55
N SER A 725 -15.57 24.48 -10.51
CA SER A 725 -15.50 23.03 -10.67
C SER A 725 -14.32 22.40 -9.93
N PHE A 726 -13.78 23.06 -8.92
CA PHE A 726 -12.67 22.59 -8.07
C PHE A 726 -12.73 23.22 -6.69
N ILE A 727 -11.99 22.67 -5.73
CA ILE A 727 -11.80 23.22 -4.38
C ILE A 727 -10.32 23.25 -4.02
N SER A 728 -9.90 24.20 -3.17
CA SER A 728 -8.51 24.27 -2.69
C SER A 728 -8.27 23.39 -1.46
N HIS A 729 -7.03 22.92 -1.30
CA HIS A 729 -6.58 22.25 -0.08
C HIS A 729 -6.85 23.11 1.18
N VAL A 730 -6.59 24.40 1.08
CA VAL A 730 -6.80 25.34 2.17
C VAL A 730 -8.27 25.39 2.61
N ASP A 731 -9.23 25.33 1.68
CA ASP A 731 -10.66 25.30 2.02
C ASP A 731 -11.03 24.01 2.75
N ILE A 732 -10.44 22.87 2.36
CA ILE A 732 -10.68 21.58 3.02
C ILE A 732 -10.14 21.59 4.45
N ILE A 733 -8.87 21.97 4.65
CA ILE A 733 -8.23 21.90 5.98
C ILE A 733 -8.71 22.96 6.97
N LYS A 734 -9.34 24.03 6.48
CA LYS A 734 -10.05 25.00 7.36
C LYS A 734 -11.25 24.38 8.05
N GLY A 735 -11.81 23.31 7.47
CA GLY A 735 -13.09 22.77 7.87
C GLY A 735 -14.27 23.54 7.27
N GLY A 736 -15.48 22.99 7.43
CA GLY A 736 -16.69 23.57 6.88
C GLY A 736 -17.53 22.54 6.11
N THR A 737 -18.40 23.01 5.23
CA THR A 737 -19.34 22.14 4.48
C THR A 737 -19.28 22.46 2.98
N LEU A 738 -18.99 21.43 2.18
CA LEU A 738 -19.13 21.42 0.73
C LEU A 738 -20.41 20.65 0.39
N LYS A 739 -21.42 21.34 -0.16
CA LYS A 739 -22.71 20.76 -0.49
C LYS A 739 -22.91 20.72 -2.00
N PHE A 740 -23.07 19.51 -2.53
CA PHE A 740 -23.45 19.25 -3.91
C PHE A 740 -24.97 19.01 -3.99
N ILE A 741 -25.62 19.63 -4.97
CA ILE A 741 -27.01 19.32 -5.37
C ILE A 741 -26.91 18.46 -6.62
N MET A 742 -27.36 17.23 -6.53
CA MET A 742 -27.25 16.24 -7.59
C MET A 742 -28.53 16.10 -8.39
N GLY A 743 -28.42 15.72 -9.67
CA GLY A 743 -29.54 15.47 -10.56
C GLY A 743 -29.23 14.42 -11.63
N ASP A 744 -30.27 13.99 -12.36
CA ASP A 744 -30.22 12.92 -13.36
C ASP A 744 -29.86 13.39 -14.77
N LYS A 745 -29.71 14.71 -14.99
CA LYS A 745 -29.37 15.28 -16.28
C LYS A 745 -28.07 16.07 -16.22
N PRO A 746 -27.22 16.01 -17.27
CA PRO A 746 -26.02 16.81 -17.36
C PRO A 746 -26.30 18.31 -17.23
N ASN A 747 -25.65 18.98 -16.28
CA ASN A 747 -25.63 20.45 -16.22
C ASN A 747 -24.42 20.96 -16.99
N LYS A 748 -24.65 21.33 -18.26
CA LYS A 748 -23.59 21.81 -19.16
C LYS A 748 -23.10 23.23 -18.82
N ASN A 749 -23.77 23.94 -17.92
CA ASN A 749 -23.40 25.30 -17.51
C ASN A 749 -22.50 25.32 -16.26
N PHE A 750 -22.48 24.22 -15.47
CA PHE A 750 -21.65 24.15 -14.28
C PHE A 750 -20.15 24.06 -14.66
N GLY A 751 -19.35 24.99 -14.16
CA GLY A 751 -17.90 25.06 -14.46
C GLY A 751 -17.57 25.47 -15.90
N LEU A 752 -18.55 25.93 -16.71
CA LEU A 752 -18.34 26.29 -18.11
C LEU A 752 -17.45 27.54 -18.28
N LEU A 753 -17.68 28.55 -17.47
CA LEU A 753 -16.93 29.82 -17.57
C LEU A 753 -15.46 29.62 -17.19
N LYS A 754 -14.52 30.24 -17.93
CA LYS A 754 -13.07 30.06 -17.71
C LYS A 754 -12.64 30.32 -16.26
N GLN A 755 -13.20 31.34 -15.60
CA GLN A 755 -12.91 31.65 -14.18
C GLN A 755 -13.40 30.61 -13.17
N ASN A 756 -14.26 29.70 -13.60
CA ASN A 756 -14.82 28.62 -12.76
C ASN A 756 -14.14 27.27 -13.01
N ARG A 757 -13.24 27.21 -14.00
CA ARG A 757 -12.47 26.00 -14.32
C ARG A 757 -11.26 25.85 -13.40
N PRO A 758 -10.71 24.66 -13.23
CA PRO A 758 -9.40 24.49 -12.58
C PRO A 758 -8.33 25.30 -13.32
N SER A 759 -7.41 25.90 -12.59
CA SER A 759 -6.39 26.82 -13.16
C SER A 759 -5.00 26.16 -13.20
#